data_126bb1fb8ab4589ff040713ba1bb8544
#
_entry.id   126bb1fb8ab4589ff040713ba1bb8544
#
_cell.length_a   1.000
_cell.length_b   1.000
_cell.length_c   1.000
_cell.angle_alpha   90.00
_cell.angle_beta   90.00
_cell.angle_gamma   90.00
#
_symmetry.space_group_name_H-M   'P 1'
#
loop_
_entity.id
_entity.type
_entity.pdbx_description
1 polymer ?
#
loop_
_entity_poly.entity_id
_entity_poly.type
_entity_poly.pdbx_seq_one_letter_code
_entity_poly.pdbx_strand_id
1 'polypeptide(L)'
;MASLAAMSWPGILPDWSNLHVLHRNTLPPRAHFYSFADEDAALTFNREKSFFHSLNGTWKFHYDATPFEAPIWERANVTGWDNIEVPGVWQMQGYGRPQYTNIDYPFPVTPPNVSYMNPTGSYWREFEVPADWDGQQIRLRYEGVDSAFHVWVNGEEVGYSQGSRNPSEFDITDYLSSEKTNTLATRVYQWSDGSYIEDQDQWWLSGIFRDVYLIPFPRASISDFHVVPEVDDGYKSGTLRANVTIQGEDGDMSIKVLSPSGEVLDRWSGSSSDRYSKRVEGDDFQLWSAETPSLYTILIEFNGRTISQKVGFRRIEMSDSNFHVNGKPVIIYGVNRHEHNHLSGRTVPYEAMRADLVRMKRSNINTIRTAHQPPHPAFFDVADELGFYVIAEADLECHGFGNLEDTEEQAASWTSDNPEWTHAYLDRAKQLVERYKNHASIIIWSLGNECFYGQNQAAMYRWIKRRDPTRIIHYEQDREAESADIYSQMYSSPDEMREHMESHKDKPLILCEFAHAMGNGPGGLEEYIELFRSEPLSQGGLVWEWSNHGLLKKEGDLEYYAYGGDFGDEPNDTDFVMDGLTLSDHTPMPSLLEYAKIIQPVSVALTEDTKQMIVTNHYDFVDLGGLNASWHIVRDGDTTEAQRLELPRVPAGENRTVDLPLDKGALSQEAWLTVEFRLKEDTAWAEKGHVVAWDQLHLIGAAAKRSIPAVARDVAGLEVQQDRTKLRVKNGKSTLGFDLLQGNVTWEVDGVNLFQRGPELYFYRAMTQNDESSEGNMAEWGETKVGMMHTQVRDVAWKTSDNEIVVHFKVRVAPNVLEWGVEADLIYTIAAEEPLLRVRASGEFVGKNKPSVVPRIGFLTIMPEEFDEVRWFGRGPGENYKDSKQACRIGQYVAAVRELYTHYDYPQENGNREDLRWLQVSNGALTLDVRRVGESAPFSFTAGRYMPFDLDDAKHPHELQPLDMTVLNLDYDNHGLGSASVGPRPFEKYQCKTEPFDFTFELSLA
;
A
#
# COMPACT_ATOMS: atom_id res chain seq x y z
N MET A 1 34.92 -9.59 53.15
CA MET A 1 33.51 -9.41 52.77
C MET A 1 33.34 -7.93 52.41
N ALA A 2 33.40 -7.61 51.14
CA ALA A 2 33.05 -6.28 50.65
C ALA A 2 31.53 -6.16 50.70
N SER A 3 31.00 -5.17 51.39
CA SER A 3 29.59 -4.87 51.39
C SER A 3 29.20 -4.44 49.97
N LEU A 4 28.35 -5.22 49.36
CA LEU A 4 27.54 -4.74 48.23
C LEU A 4 26.75 -3.52 48.76
N ALA A 5 27.14 -2.32 48.34
CA ALA A 5 26.25 -1.18 48.46
C ALA A 5 25.05 -1.50 47.57
N ALA A 6 23.91 -1.84 48.18
CA ALA A 6 22.68 -1.88 47.45
C ALA A 6 22.43 -0.48 46.90
N MET A 7 22.45 -0.30 45.61
CA MET A 7 21.84 0.85 44.98
C MET A 7 20.33 0.75 45.28
N SER A 8 19.90 1.37 46.35
CA SER A 8 18.48 1.63 46.57
C SER A 8 18.13 2.82 45.73
N TRP A 9 17.32 2.59 44.73
CA TRP A 9 16.67 3.65 43.99
C TRP A 9 15.92 4.55 44.98
N PRO A 10 16.00 5.90 44.85
CA PRO A 10 15.08 6.74 45.56
C PRO A 10 13.67 6.29 45.17
N GLY A 11 12.78 6.11 46.14
CA GLY A 11 11.43 5.54 45.95
C GLY A 11 10.47 6.41 45.09
N ILE A 12 11.01 7.09 44.09
CA ILE A 12 10.28 7.88 43.08
C ILE A 12 10.59 7.21 41.74
N LEU A 13 9.57 6.70 41.08
CA LEU A 13 9.67 6.19 39.73
C LEU A 13 10.13 7.31 38.77
N PRO A 14 11.01 7.03 37.79
CA PRO A 14 11.34 8.01 36.77
C PRO A 14 10.10 8.30 35.91
N ASP A 15 10.00 9.52 35.37
CA ASP A 15 8.84 9.97 34.61
C ASP A 15 8.47 9.03 33.44
N TRP A 16 9.46 8.46 32.75
CA TRP A 16 9.29 7.52 31.64
C TRP A 16 8.87 6.09 32.05
N SER A 17 8.60 5.84 33.33
CA SER A 17 8.05 4.58 33.85
C SER A 17 7.00 4.89 34.93
N ASN A 18 6.17 5.90 34.71
CA ASN A 18 5.22 6.37 35.71
C ASN A 18 3.90 6.87 35.07
N LEU A 19 2.90 6.01 35.02
CA LEU A 19 1.57 6.30 34.44
C LEU A 19 0.88 7.54 34.99
N HIS A 20 1.33 8.08 36.13
CA HIS A 20 0.78 9.32 36.69
C HIS A 20 1.43 10.58 36.10
N VAL A 21 2.44 10.43 35.25
CA VAL A 21 3.21 11.52 34.65
C VAL A 21 3.30 11.34 33.13
N LEU A 22 2.23 11.68 32.43
CA LEU A 22 2.28 11.73 30.96
C LEU A 22 3.03 12.98 30.47
N HIS A 23 2.84 14.08 31.19
CA HIS A 23 3.40 15.39 30.85
C HIS A 23 3.75 16.20 32.11
N ARG A 24 4.80 17.03 32.01
CA ARG A 24 5.11 18.09 32.96
C ARG A 24 5.21 19.41 32.25
N ASN A 25 4.47 20.40 32.67
CA ASN A 25 4.48 21.76 32.14
C ASN A 25 4.22 21.87 30.62
N THR A 26 3.63 20.87 29.98
CA THR A 26 3.13 21.02 28.62
C THR A 26 1.87 21.88 28.60
N LEU A 27 1.69 22.65 27.55
CA LEU A 27 0.45 23.36 27.29
C LEU A 27 -0.61 22.38 26.76
N PRO A 28 -1.90 22.64 27.00
CA PRO A 28 -2.98 21.80 26.45
C PRO A 28 -2.94 21.71 24.93
N PRO A 29 -3.38 20.58 24.35
CA PRO A 29 -3.50 20.45 22.92
C PRO A 29 -4.49 21.46 22.34
N ARG A 30 -4.16 22.04 21.21
CA ARG A 30 -4.94 23.06 20.50
C ARG A 30 -4.95 22.81 19.00
N ALA A 31 -5.82 23.47 18.26
CA ALA A 31 -5.79 23.50 16.81
C ALA A 31 -4.39 23.87 16.31
N HIS A 32 -3.93 23.20 15.28
CA HIS A 32 -2.67 23.55 14.62
C HIS A 32 -2.88 24.83 13.80
N PHE A 33 -2.11 25.85 14.06
CA PHE A 33 -2.12 27.09 13.29
C PHE A 33 -0.86 27.92 13.49
N TYR A 34 -0.60 28.78 12.52
CA TYR A 34 0.39 29.85 12.57
C TYR A 34 -0.32 31.20 12.55
N SER A 35 0.26 32.20 13.22
CA SER A 35 -0.21 33.57 13.15
C SER A 35 0.69 34.42 12.24
N PHE A 36 0.10 35.35 11.50
CA PHE A 36 0.73 36.18 10.50
C PHE A 36 0.59 37.65 10.88
N ALA A 37 1.46 38.50 10.31
CA ALA A 37 1.44 39.94 10.55
C ALA A 37 0.23 40.64 9.92
N ASP A 38 -0.30 40.11 8.84
CA ASP A 38 -1.41 40.69 8.10
C ASP A 38 -2.16 39.63 7.25
N GLU A 39 -3.22 40.07 6.59
CA GLU A 39 -4.08 39.27 5.76
C GLU A 39 -3.33 38.68 4.53
N ASP A 40 -2.49 39.50 3.88
CA ASP A 40 -1.77 39.08 2.66
C ASP A 40 -0.79 37.95 2.97
N ALA A 41 -0.07 38.07 4.08
CA ALA A 41 0.82 37.00 4.56
C ALA A 41 0.01 35.73 4.91
N ALA A 42 -1.11 35.89 5.62
CA ALA A 42 -1.97 34.77 6.05
C ALA A 42 -2.58 34.01 4.87
N LEU A 43 -2.97 34.70 3.79
CA LEU A 43 -3.52 34.08 2.58
C LEU A 43 -2.49 33.23 1.79
N THR A 44 -1.21 33.37 2.09
CA THR A 44 -0.20 32.50 1.46
C THR A 44 -0.16 31.10 2.04
N PHE A 45 -0.70 30.87 3.24
CA PHE A 45 -0.57 29.62 4.02
C PHE A 45 0.88 29.16 4.21
N ASN A 46 1.85 30.03 3.91
CA ASN A 46 3.27 29.71 4.00
C ASN A 46 3.78 30.04 5.41
N ARG A 47 4.12 29.02 6.20
CA ARG A 47 4.62 29.16 7.58
C ARG A 47 5.86 30.06 7.68
N GLU A 48 6.71 30.10 6.64
CA GLU A 48 7.91 30.96 6.62
C GLU A 48 7.60 32.47 6.60
N LYS A 49 6.34 32.83 6.29
CA LYS A 49 5.84 34.22 6.40
C LYS A 49 5.09 34.50 7.70
N SER A 50 4.95 33.50 8.55
CA SER A 50 4.29 33.59 9.85
C SER A 50 5.28 33.98 10.94
N PHE A 51 4.76 34.21 12.13
CA PHE A 51 5.57 34.28 13.34
C PHE A 51 6.02 32.88 13.77
N PHE A 52 7.04 32.40 13.10
CA PHE A 52 7.60 31.06 13.22
C PHE A 52 9.13 31.17 13.17
N HIS A 53 9.81 30.48 14.03
CA HIS A 53 11.27 30.40 14.03
C HIS A 53 11.72 28.95 14.19
N SER A 54 12.24 28.37 13.08
CA SER A 54 12.70 26.98 13.05
C SER A 54 13.93 26.78 13.94
N LEU A 55 13.91 25.69 14.68
CA LEU A 55 15.08 25.17 15.37
C LEU A 55 15.61 23.87 14.73
N ASN A 56 15.17 23.53 13.52
CA ASN A 56 15.69 22.42 12.75
C ASN A 56 17.16 22.64 12.34
N GLY A 57 17.81 21.59 11.89
CA GLY A 57 19.18 21.59 11.41
C GLY A 57 20.12 20.82 12.32
N THR A 58 21.41 21.18 12.29
CA THR A 58 22.44 20.43 13.02
C THR A 58 22.45 20.78 14.50
N TRP A 59 22.32 19.78 15.36
CA TRP A 59 22.43 19.87 16.82
C TRP A 59 23.67 19.13 17.32
N LYS A 60 24.17 19.47 18.51
CA LYS A 60 25.13 18.65 19.24
C LYS A 60 24.42 17.46 19.82
N PHE A 61 25.05 16.27 19.78
CA PHE A 61 24.47 15.00 20.18
C PHE A 61 25.43 14.14 20.98
N HIS A 62 24.90 13.49 22.01
CA HIS A 62 25.58 12.48 22.78
C HIS A 62 24.66 11.30 23.01
N TYR A 63 25.17 10.11 22.73
CA TYR A 63 24.39 8.86 22.83
C TYR A 63 24.91 8.01 23.98
N ASP A 64 24.02 7.60 24.88
CA ASP A 64 24.33 6.80 26.06
C ASP A 64 23.49 5.53 26.09
N ALA A 65 24.02 4.43 26.62
CA ALA A 65 23.30 3.17 26.75
C ALA A 65 22.19 3.22 27.85
N THR A 66 22.25 4.23 28.71
CA THR A 66 21.31 4.38 29.82
C THR A 66 21.17 5.84 30.22
N PRO A 67 19.96 6.28 30.68
CA PRO A 67 19.78 7.65 31.19
C PRO A 67 20.68 8.05 32.34
N PHE A 68 21.23 7.06 33.07
CA PHE A 68 22.06 7.30 34.26
C PHE A 68 23.52 7.67 33.93
N GLU A 69 23.95 7.42 32.70
CA GLU A 69 25.23 7.84 32.17
C GLU A 69 25.14 9.16 31.41
N ALA A 70 23.92 9.59 31.11
CA ALA A 70 23.67 10.80 30.34
C ALA A 70 24.17 12.07 31.08
N PRO A 71 24.62 13.09 30.32
CA PRO A 71 25.19 14.31 30.87
C PRO A 71 24.27 15.06 31.83
N ILE A 72 24.80 15.65 32.91
CA ILE A 72 24.07 16.58 33.79
C ILE A 72 24.18 17.98 33.18
N TRP A 73 23.05 18.59 32.78
CA TRP A 73 23.02 19.84 32.00
C TRP A 73 23.70 21.02 32.67
N GLU A 74 23.60 21.16 33.99
CA GLU A 74 24.24 22.20 34.77
C GLU A 74 25.80 22.16 34.70
N ARG A 75 26.35 21.02 34.28
CA ARG A 75 27.78 20.75 34.18
C ARG A 75 28.19 20.27 32.80
N ALA A 76 27.26 20.22 31.86
CA ALA A 76 27.52 19.66 30.54
C ALA A 76 28.54 20.50 29.78
N ASN A 77 29.65 19.85 29.41
CA ASN A 77 30.57 20.39 28.43
C ASN A 77 30.35 19.67 27.10
N VAL A 78 29.67 20.35 26.18
CA VAL A 78 29.35 19.81 24.84
C VAL A 78 30.54 19.81 23.88
N THR A 79 31.75 20.16 24.36
CA THR A 79 32.97 20.08 23.56
C THR A 79 33.28 18.62 23.25
N GLY A 80 33.32 18.26 21.98
CA GLY A 80 33.55 16.89 21.53
C GLY A 80 32.31 16.02 21.38
N TRP A 81 31.14 16.60 21.59
CA TRP A 81 29.92 15.94 21.18
C TRP A 81 29.81 15.89 19.63
N ASP A 82 29.19 14.83 19.15
CA ASP A 82 28.91 14.66 17.72
C ASP A 82 27.89 15.69 17.22
N ASN A 83 27.62 15.64 15.94
CA ASN A 83 26.54 16.39 15.32
C ASN A 83 25.47 15.42 14.83
N ILE A 84 24.21 15.83 14.98
CA ILE A 84 23.04 15.10 14.46
C ILE A 84 22.09 16.08 13.78
N GLU A 85 21.40 15.62 12.73
CA GLU A 85 20.36 16.42 12.07
C GLU A 85 19.01 16.24 12.78
N VAL A 86 18.32 17.36 12.99
CA VAL A 86 16.95 17.45 13.51
C VAL A 86 16.09 18.18 12.48
N PRO A 87 14.94 17.64 12.03
CA PRO A 87 14.41 16.35 12.43
C PRO A 87 15.20 15.16 11.88
N GLY A 88 15.18 14.06 12.64
CA GLY A 88 15.81 12.81 12.25
C GLY A 88 15.77 11.76 13.36
N VAL A 89 15.70 10.50 12.99
CA VAL A 89 15.88 9.38 13.91
C VAL A 89 17.35 9.06 14.03
N TRP A 90 17.82 8.76 15.23
CA TRP A 90 19.27 8.57 15.45
C TRP A 90 19.80 7.27 14.86
N GLN A 91 18.96 6.22 14.70
CA GLN A 91 19.38 4.96 14.11
C GLN A 91 19.81 5.13 12.64
N MET A 92 19.10 5.97 11.89
CA MET A 92 19.47 6.30 10.50
C MET A 92 20.69 7.24 10.40
N GLN A 93 21.18 7.71 11.53
CA GLN A 93 22.36 8.59 11.61
C GLN A 93 23.56 7.91 12.31
N GLY A 94 23.49 6.58 12.50
CA GLY A 94 24.61 5.76 12.95
C GLY A 94 24.68 5.53 14.47
N TYR A 95 23.62 5.80 15.22
CA TYR A 95 23.55 5.56 16.67
C TYR A 95 22.54 4.45 16.98
N GLY A 96 22.97 3.43 17.71
CA GLY A 96 22.15 2.24 17.90
C GLY A 96 21.94 1.47 16.60
N ARG A 97 20.80 0.89 16.44
CA ARG A 97 20.37 0.17 15.21
C ARG A 97 18.86 0.25 15.03
N PRO A 98 18.34 0.22 13.80
CA PRO A 98 16.93 -0.08 13.56
C PRO A 98 16.57 -1.44 14.15
N GLN A 99 15.35 -1.56 14.63
CA GLN A 99 14.77 -2.78 15.18
C GLN A 99 13.38 -2.94 14.56
N TYR A 100 13.08 -4.11 14.00
CA TYR A 100 11.78 -4.39 13.45
C TYR A 100 11.14 -5.60 14.11
N THR A 101 9.97 -5.39 14.69
CA THR A 101 9.04 -6.44 15.11
C THR A 101 7.63 -5.98 14.77
N ASN A 102 6.78 -6.91 14.38
CA ASN A 102 5.35 -6.66 14.20
C ASN A 102 4.64 -6.68 15.57
N ILE A 103 4.60 -7.85 16.21
CA ILE A 103 3.78 -8.06 17.43
C ILE A 103 4.64 -8.06 18.69
N ASP A 104 5.86 -8.57 18.62
CA ASP A 104 6.70 -8.80 19.80
C ASP A 104 7.33 -7.50 20.29
N TYR A 105 7.13 -7.16 21.59
CA TYR A 105 7.91 -6.08 22.20
C TYR A 105 9.40 -6.41 22.17
N PRO A 106 10.27 -5.55 21.63
CA PRO A 106 11.72 -5.82 21.58
C PRO A 106 12.43 -5.56 22.90
N PHE A 107 11.69 -5.53 24.01
CA PHE A 107 12.17 -5.32 25.37
C PHE A 107 11.37 -6.14 26.38
N PRO A 108 11.91 -6.41 27.61
CA PRO A 108 11.19 -7.17 28.64
C PRO A 108 9.88 -6.52 29.06
N VAL A 109 8.78 -7.28 29.01
CA VAL A 109 7.43 -6.78 29.28
C VAL A 109 7.12 -6.79 30.77
N THR A 110 7.04 -5.62 31.37
CA THR A 110 6.68 -5.40 32.79
C THR A 110 6.02 -4.04 32.99
N PRO A 111 4.92 -3.70 32.26
CA PRO A 111 4.35 -2.37 32.29
C PRO A 111 3.95 -1.95 33.72
N PRO A 112 4.13 -0.68 34.10
CA PRO A 112 4.63 0.43 33.27
C PRO A 112 6.15 0.55 33.23
N ASN A 113 6.90 -0.42 33.78
CA ASN A 113 8.34 -0.32 33.88
C ASN A 113 9.03 -0.71 32.57
N VAL A 114 9.97 0.10 32.14
CA VAL A 114 10.89 -0.24 31.05
C VAL A 114 12.29 -0.49 31.60
N SER A 115 13.13 -1.16 30.81
CA SER A 115 14.52 -1.46 31.21
C SER A 115 15.29 -0.18 31.57
N TYR A 116 16.14 -0.25 32.59
CA TYR A 116 17.08 0.81 32.90
C TYR A 116 18.25 0.90 31.90
N MET A 117 18.53 -0.17 31.17
CA MET A 117 19.32 -0.14 29.95
C MET A 117 18.45 0.39 28.82
N ASN A 118 18.23 1.68 28.86
CA ASN A 118 17.34 2.43 27.99
C ASN A 118 18.18 3.42 27.18
N PRO A 119 18.46 3.13 25.90
CA PRO A 119 19.27 4.01 25.09
C PRO A 119 18.73 5.45 25.12
N THR A 120 19.65 6.39 25.26
CA THR A 120 19.31 7.80 25.54
C THR A 120 20.09 8.72 24.64
N GLY A 121 19.39 9.58 23.92
CA GLY A 121 19.97 10.65 23.12
C GLY A 121 19.91 12.00 23.84
N SER A 122 21.05 12.63 24.05
CA SER A 122 21.15 13.98 24.59
C SER A 122 21.45 14.95 23.47
N TYR A 123 20.54 15.86 23.22
CA TYR A 123 20.58 16.88 22.17
C TYR A 123 20.87 18.24 22.78
N TRP A 124 21.66 19.07 22.13
CA TRP A 124 21.96 20.41 22.60
C TRP A 124 22.20 21.36 21.43
N ARG A 125 21.68 22.62 21.57
CA ARG A 125 21.97 23.71 20.64
C ARG A 125 21.86 25.07 21.30
N GLU A 126 22.48 26.08 20.68
CA GLU A 126 22.21 27.47 20.96
C GLU A 126 21.09 27.99 20.05
N PHE A 127 20.32 28.93 20.56
CA PHE A 127 19.30 29.62 19.80
C PHE A 127 19.11 31.07 20.25
N GLU A 128 18.59 31.88 19.37
CA GLU A 128 18.18 33.26 19.66
C GLU A 128 16.68 33.42 19.46
N VAL A 129 16.03 34.19 20.29
CA VAL A 129 14.64 34.57 20.08
C VAL A 129 14.64 35.83 19.24
N PRO A 130 13.82 35.94 18.16
CA PRO A 130 13.69 37.15 17.37
C PRO A 130 13.38 38.39 18.25
N ALA A 131 14.12 39.51 18.05
CA ALA A 131 14.04 40.67 18.92
C ALA A 131 12.69 41.38 18.91
N ASP A 132 11.90 41.21 17.85
CA ASP A 132 10.52 41.71 17.73
C ASP A 132 9.49 40.89 18.53
N TRP A 133 9.91 39.84 19.18
CA TRP A 133 9.09 39.02 20.07
C TRP A 133 9.21 39.39 21.57
N ASP A 134 9.97 40.42 21.85
CA ASP A 134 10.15 40.88 23.25
C ASP A 134 8.83 41.15 23.98
N GLY A 135 8.74 40.69 25.24
CA GLY A 135 7.54 40.81 26.06
C GLY A 135 6.36 39.91 25.70
N GLN A 136 6.52 39.01 24.72
CA GLN A 136 5.54 38.00 24.35
C GLN A 136 5.81 36.69 25.10
N GLN A 137 4.79 35.82 25.19
CA GLN A 137 4.98 34.43 25.61
C GLN A 137 5.67 33.69 24.48
N ILE A 138 6.79 33.02 24.76
CA ILE A 138 7.53 32.24 23.79
C ILE A 138 7.26 30.74 24.04
N ARG A 139 6.67 30.10 23.06
CA ARG A 139 6.37 28.67 23.13
C ARG A 139 7.35 27.88 22.27
N LEU A 140 7.95 26.88 22.89
CA LEU A 140 8.77 25.85 22.20
C LEU A 140 7.87 24.67 21.84
N ARG A 141 7.88 24.28 20.58
CA ARG A 141 7.07 23.17 20.09
C ARG A 141 7.92 22.11 19.41
N TYR A 142 7.66 20.85 19.78
CA TYR A 142 8.13 19.63 19.11
C TYR A 142 6.93 19.01 18.41
N GLU A 143 7.03 18.68 17.12
CA GLU A 143 5.93 18.02 16.39
C GLU A 143 5.94 16.50 16.54
N GLY A 144 7.05 15.89 16.97
CA GLY A 144 7.15 14.46 17.26
C GLY A 144 8.51 14.09 17.83
N VAL A 145 8.52 13.35 18.94
CA VAL A 145 9.71 12.85 19.60
C VAL A 145 9.44 11.44 20.16
N ASP A 146 10.20 10.47 19.74
CA ASP A 146 9.98 9.07 20.09
C ASP A 146 11.09 8.57 21.04
N SER A 147 10.77 8.02 22.22
CA SER A 147 9.44 7.71 22.80
C SER A 147 9.00 8.78 23.82
N ALA A 148 9.91 9.28 24.67
CA ALA A 148 9.64 10.29 25.71
C ALA A 148 10.86 11.20 25.88
N PHE A 149 10.66 12.40 26.41
CA PHE A 149 11.75 13.35 26.55
C PHE A 149 11.58 14.38 27.64
N HIS A 150 12.71 14.85 28.18
CA HIS A 150 12.80 16.04 29.01
C HIS A 150 13.44 17.20 28.26
N VAL A 151 13.09 18.43 28.66
CA VAL A 151 13.54 19.68 28.05
C VAL A 151 14.17 20.60 29.09
N TRP A 152 15.29 21.23 28.77
CA TRP A 152 15.95 22.26 29.57
C TRP A 152 16.24 23.48 28.67
N VAL A 153 16.01 24.67 29.24
CA VAL A 153 16.40 25.94 28.66
C VAL A 153 17.36 26.61 29.63
N ASN A 154 18.53 27.02 29.14
CA ASN A 154 19.57 27.66 29.95
C ASN A 154 19.98 26.85 31.21
N GLY A 155 19.91 25.52 31.13
CA GLY A 155 20.23 24.58 32.19
C GLY A 155 19.12 24.35 33.21
N GLU A 156 17.99 25.05 33.13
CA GLU A 156 16.80 24.84 33.97
C GLU A 156 15.83 23.88 33.27
N GLU A 157 15.28 22.93 34.04
CA GLU A 157 14.30 21.98 33.52
C GLU A 157 12.98 22.67 33.25
N VAL A 158 12.53 22.59 31.99
CA VAL A 158 11.23 23.12 31.54
C VAL A 158 10.11 22.13 31.79
N GLY A 159 10.33 20.85 31.37
CA GLY A 159 9.29 19.86 31.49
C GLY A 159 9.61 18.52 30.84
N TYR A 160 8.56 17.67 30.78
CA TYR A 160 8.58 16.31 30.23
C TYR A 160 7.38 16.06 29.35
N SER A 161 7.53 15.22 28.33
CA SER A 161 6.40 14.74 27.53
C SER A 161 6.65 13.34 26.97
N GLN A 162 5.57 12.62 26.69
CA GLN A 162 5.53 11.35 25.96
C GLN A 162 4.35 11.32 25.01
N GLY A 163 4.24 10.26 24.18
CA GLY A 163 3.27 10.19 23.10
C GLY A 163 3.95 10.57 21.79
N SER A 164 4.68 9.62 21.23
CA SER A 164 5.74 9.82 20.22
C SER A 164 5.31 10.64 19.01
N ARG A 165 4.10 10.41 18.51
CA ARG A 165 3.59 11.01 17.26
C ARG A 165 2.67 12.19 17.52
N ASN A 166 2.59 12.61 18.78
CA ASN A 166 1.82 13.77 19.21
C ASN A 166 2.75 14.95 19.49
N PRO A 167 2.44 16.17 19.00
CA PRO A 167 3.25 17.33 19.29
C PRO A 167 3.16 17.75 20.78
N SER A 168 4.26 18.30 21.30
CA SER A 168 4.37 18.85 22.65
C SER A 168 4.74 20.32 22.61
N GLU A 169 4.03 21.15 23.38
CA GLU A 169 4.25 22.60 23.42
C GLU A 169 4.53 23.04 24.85
N PHE A 170 5.60 23.83 25.05
CA PHE A 170 6.04 24.33 26.35
C PHE A 170 6.16 25.85 26.33
N ASP A 171 5.71 26.50 27.41
CA ASP A 171 6.00 27.91 27.64
C ASP A 171 7.42 28.05 28.22
N ILE A 172 8.32 28.63 27.45
CA ILE A 172 9.71 28.83 27.87
C ILE A 172 10.04 30.26 28.27
N THR A 173 9.03 31.14 28.36
CA THR A 173 9.22 32.59 28.57
C THR A 173 10.07 32.92 29.78
N ASP A 174 9.76 32.31 30.91
CA ASP A 174 10.45 32.57 32.20
C ASP A 174 11.86 31.95 32.27
N TYR A 175 12.19 31.04 31.35
CA TYR A 175 13.51 30.39 31.26
C TYR A 175 14.48 31.10 30.33
N LEU A 176 14.01 32.12 29.58
CA LEU A 176 14.84 32.85 28.64
C LEU A 176 15.80 33.82 29.36
N SER A 177 17.05 33.83 28.91
CA SER A 177 18.05 34.77 29.41
C SER A 177 17.80 36.16 28.85
N SER A 178 18.15 37.17 29.65
CA SER A 178 18.26 38.56 29.16
C SER A 178 19.43 38.76 28.19
N GLU A 179 20.37 37.81 28.11
CA GLU A 179 21.39 37.72 27.08
C GLU A 179 20.76 37.26 25.77
N LYS A 180 21.38 37.65 24.66
CA LYS A 180 20.80 37.38 23.34
C LYS A 180 20.73 35.86 22.98
N THR A 181 21.73 35.11 23.43
CA THR A 181 21.87 33.69 23.13
C THR A 181 21.34 32.85 24.29
N ASN A 182 20.48 31.89 24.00
CA ASN A 182 19.95 30.89 24.92
C ASN A 182 20.48 29.51 24.52
N THR A 183 20.41 28.56 25.45
CA THR A 183 20.70 27.15 25.19
C THR A 183 19.45 26.30 25.35
N LEU A 184 19.25 25.35 24.45
CA LEU A 184 18.22 24.34 24.49
C LEU A 184 18.86 22.97 24.60
N ALA A 185 18.45 22.19 25.58
CA ALA A 185 18.84 20.80 25.74
C ALA A 185 17.60 19.90 25.80
N THR A 186 17.67 18.75 25.14
CA THR A 186 16.61 17.76 25.12
C THR A 186 17.20 16.39 25.36
N ARG A 187 16.64 15.62 26.27
CA ARG A 187 16.99 14.22 26.52
C ARG A 187 15.88 13.33 26.11
N VAL A 188 16.12 12.50 25.09
CA VAL A 188 15.15 11.56 24.53
C VAL A 188 15.47 10.15 25.01
N TYR A 189 14.46 9.43 25.47
CA TYR A 189 14.54 8.04 25.91
C TYR A 189 13.95 7.13 24.85
N GLN A 190 14.65 6.04 24.49
CA GLN A 190 14.17 5.10 23.49
C GLN A 190 12.88 4.41 23.95
N TRP A 191 12.81 4.06 25.24
CA TRP A 191 11.68 3.34 25.81
C TRP A 191 11.03 4.15 26.95
N SER A 192 9.69 4.10 26.99
CA SER A 192 8.90 4.63 28.08
C SER A 192 7.70 3.74 28.36
N ASP A 193 6.92 4.03 29.41
CA ASP A 193 5.63 3.37 29.61
C ASP A 193 4.68 3.60 28.43
N GLY A 194 4.82 4.68 27.67
CA GLY A 194 4.13 4.90 26.40
C GLY A 194 4.45 3.86 25.35
N SER A 195 5.64 3.27 25.34
CA SER A 195 6.03 2.24 24.35
C SER A 195 5.17 0.98 24.40
N TYR A 196 4.49 0.70 25.55
CA TYR A 196 3.56 -0.41 25.67
C TYR A 196 2.21 -0.20 24.96
N ILE A 197 1.91 1.03 24.56
CA ILE A 197 0.72 1.39 23.81
C ILE A 197 1.04 2.11 22.49
N GLU A 198 2.27 1.95 22.02
CA GLU A 198 2.81 2.47 20.77
C GLU A 198 3.56 1.35 20.01
N ASP A 199 2.92 0.17 19.95
CA ASP A 199 3.42 -1.10 19.42
C ASP A 199 2.97 -1.34 17.97
N GLN A 200 3.00 -0.30 17.15
CA GLN A 200 2.58 -0.37 15.75
C GLN A 200 3.53 -1.23 14.91
N ASP A 201 2.99 -1.97 13.95
CA ASP A 201 3.74 -2.75 12.98
C ASP A 201 4.58 -1.84 12.07
N GLN A 202 5.72 -1.42 12.59
CA GLN A 202 6.70 -0.57 11.90
C GLN A 202 8.03 -0.61 12.64
N TRP A 203 9.10 -0.11 12.00
CA TRP A 203 10.40 0.03 12.62
C TRP A 203 10.36 0.77 13.96
N TRP A 204 10.97 0.23 14.99
CA TRP A 204 11.28 0.93 16.24
C TRP A 204 12.44 1.90 16.02
N LEU A 205 12.09 3.17 15.87
CA LEU A 205 13.03 4.25 15.60
C LEU A 205 12.81 5.39 16.59
N SER A 206 13.87 6.02 17.07
CA SER A 206 13.79 7.01 18.13
C SER A 206 14.54 8.29 17.80
N GLY A 207 14.16 9.38 18.48
CA GLY A 207 14.76 10.69 18.29
C GLY A 207 13.76 11.80 18.07
N ILE A 208 14.24 12.98 17.74
CA ILE A 208 13.41 14.14 17.39
C ILE A 208 13.15 14.05 15.88
N PHE A 209 12.08 13.35 15.48
CA PHE A 209 11.85 12.96 14.08
C PHE A 209 10.95 13.90 13.28
N ARG A 210 10.34 14.90 13.94
CA ARG A 210 9.59 15.99 13.31
C ARG A 210 10.12 17.35 13.78
N ASP A 211 9.60 18.42 13.19
CA ASP A 211 10.05 19.79 13.37
C ASP A 211 10.10 20.24 14.83
N VAL A 212 11.11 21.07 15.15
CA VAL A 212 11.23 21.83 16.41
C VAL A 212 11.26 23.30 16.09
N TYR A 213 10.45 24.11 16.78
CA TYR A 213 10.38 25.55 16.50
C TYR A 213 9.84 26.38 17.65
N LEU A 214 10.05 27.69 17.56
CA LEU A 214 9.49 28.68 18.46
C LEU A 214 8.31 29.41 17.82
N ILE A 215 7.31 29.75 18.65
CA ILE A 215 6.15 30.56 18.28
C ILE A 215 5.90 31.61 19.37
N PRO A 216 5.75 32.90 19.02
CA PRO A 216 5.41 33.95 19.98
C PRO A 216 3.89 34.09 20.11
N PHE A 217 3.43 34.19 21.32
CA PHE A 217 2.05 34.50 21.66
C PHE A 217 2.00 35.84 22.40
N PRO A 218 1.37 36.90 21.85
CA PRO A 218 1.08 38.09 22.61
C PRO A 218 0.30 37.78 23.87
N ARG A 219 0.40 38.65 24.93
CA ARG A 219 -0.30 38.44 26.19
C ARG A 219 -1.82 38.27 26.03
N ALA A 220 -2.40 39.03 25.09
CA ALA A 220 -3.77 38.82 24.64
C ALA A 220 -3.73 38.31 23.22
N SER A 221 -4.04 37.06 23.02
CA SER A 221 -3.93 36.36 21.73
C SER A 221 -4.91 35.19 21.61
N ILE A 222 -5.15 34.74 20.39
CA ILE A 222 -5.92 33.52 20.14
C ILE A 222 -5.08 32.33 20.64
N SER A 223 -5.61 31.54 21.57
CA SER A 223 -4.98 30.33 22.11
C SER A 223 -5.48 29.07 21.43
N ASP A 224 -6.74 29.05 20.98
CA ASP A 224 -7.37 27.94 20.25
C ASP A 224 -8.56 28.47 19.44
N PHE A 225 -8.96 27.71 18.41
CA PHE A 225 -10.21 27.99 17.71
C PHE A 225 -10.81 26.70 17.11
N HIS A 226 -12.12 26.72 16.93
CA HIS A 226 -12.86 25.66 16.27
C HIS A 226 -13.84 26.27 15.28
N VAL A 227 -13.65 25.98 14.00
CA VAL A 227 -14.55 26.40 12.91
C VAL A 227 -15.47 25.24 12.57
N VAL A 228 -16.77 25.47 12.67
CA VAL A 228 -17.80 24.45 12.46
C VAL A 228 -18.64 24.83 11.25
N PRO A 229 -18.47 24.19 10.11
CA PRO A 229 -19.31 24.34 8.92
C PRO A 229 -20.52 23.41 9.02
N GLU A 230 -21.66 23.95 9.48
CA GLU A 230 -22.93 23.21 9.55
C GLU A 230 -23.64 23.27 8.18
N VAL A 231 -24.12 22.14 7.68
CA VAL A 231 -24.88 22.04 6.41
C VAL A 231 -26.34 21.79 6.74
N ASP A 232 -27.24 22.55 6.10
CA ASP A 232 -28.69 22.43 6.30
C ASP A 232 -29.24 21.13 5.66
N ASP A 233 -30.37 20.64 6.14
CA ASP A 233 -31.01 19.39 5.69
C ASP A 233 -31.23 19.28 4.18
N GLY A 234 -31.32 20.39 3.48
CA GLY A 234 -31.50 20.44 2.02
C GLY A 234 -30.21 20.43 1.22
N TYR A 235 -29.05 20.45 1.85
CA TYR A 235 -27.71 20.54 1.24
C TYR A 235 -27.53 21.71 0.25
N LYS A 236 -28.28 22.81 0.43
CA LYS A 236 -28.28 24.00 -0.46
C LYS A 236 -27.81 25.27 0.24
N SER A 237 -27.53 25.17 1.50
CA SER A 237 -27.04 26.24 2.35
C SER A 237 -26.34 25.68 3.56
N GLY A 238 -25.56 26.49 4.22
CA GLY A 238 -24.87 26.11 5.44
C GLY A 238 -24.58 27.33 6.31
N THR A 239 -24.15 27.06 7.54
CA THR A 239 -23.78 28.09 8.50
C THR A 239 -22.37 27.84 8.99
N LEU A 240 -21.48 28.78 8.75
CA LEU A 240 -20.11 28.78 9.28
C LEU A 240 -20.10 29.42 10.65
N ARG A 241 -19.71 28.68 11.68
CA ARG A 241 -19.51 29.19 13.03
C ARG A 241 -18.04 29.13 13.40
N ALA A 242 -17.54 30.18 14.07
CA ALA A 242 -16.21 30.17 14.66
C ALA A 242 -16.30 30.38 16.18
N ASN A 243 -15.74 29.40 16.89
CA ASN A 243 -15.54 29.49 18.35
C ASN A 243 -14.06 29.79 18.57
N VAL A 244 -13.75 30.97 19.09
CA VAL A 244 -12.36 31.42 19.30
C VAL A 244 -12.12 31.52 20.82
N THR A 245 -11.00 30.94 21.25
CA THR A 245 -10.55 31.01 22.65
C THR A 245 -9.40 31.99 22.76
N ILE A 246 -9.55 32.99 23.60
CA ILE A 246 -8.53 34.00 23.85
C ILE A 246 -7.82 33.70 25.17
N GLN A 247 -6.50 33.85 25.18
CA GLN A 247 -5.73 34.00 26.40
C GLN A 247 -5.53 35.48 26.68
N GLY A 248 -5.58 35.88 27.98
CA GLY A 248 -5.43 37.28 28.40
C GLY A 248 -6.73 38.07 28.34
N GLU A 249 -6.64 39.34 27.99
CA GLU A 249 -7.80 40.26 27.99
C GLU A 249 -8.57 40.17 26.67
N ASP A 250 -9.89 40.27 26.75
CA ASP A 250 -10.75 40.45 25.58
C ASP A 250 -10.40 41.72 24.81
N GLY A 251 -10.65 41.68 23.50
CA GLY A 251 -10.36 42.81 22.62
C GLY A 251 -11.17 42.77 21.33
N ASP A 252 -10.85 43.69 20.43
CA ASP A 252 -11.46 43.76 19.12
C ASP A 252 -10.99 42.59 18.26
N MET A 253 -11.94 41.91 17.65
CA MET A 253 -11.69 40.78 16.72
C MET A 253 -12.38 41.04 15.40
N SER A 254 -11.72 40.68 14.31
CA SER A 254 -12.34 40.66 12.99
C SER A 254 -12.27 39.30 12.35
N ILE A 255 -13.32 38.96 11.59
CA ILE A 255 -13.39 37.72 10.83
C ILE A 255 -13.75 38.06 9.39
N LYS A 256 -13.02 37.46 8.46
CA LYS A 256 -13.27 37.56 7.03
C LYS A 256 -13.42 36.16 6.45
N VAL A 257 -14.45 35.95 5.63
CA VAL A 257 -14.68 34.70 4.94
C VAL A 257 -14.58 34.92 3.43
N LEU A 258 -13.82 34.06 2.78
CA LEU A 258 -13.66 34.02 1.33
C LEU A 258 -14.26 32.74 0.77
N SER A 259 -14.88 32.87 -0.42
CA SER A 259 -15.35 31.72 -1.21
C SER A 259 -14.18 30.86 -1.70
N PRO A 260 -14.44 29.68 -2.26
CA PRO A 260 -13.41 28.88 -2.93
C PRO A 260 -12.73 29.60 -4.10
N SER A 261 -13.42 30.56 -4.75
CA SER A 261 -12.87 31.42 -5.80
C SER A 261 -12.04 32.61 -5.28
N GLY A 262 -12.01 32.81 -3.94
CA GLY A 262 -11.31 33.95 -3.30
C GLY A 262 -12.15 35.22 -3.16
N GLU A 263 -13.44 35.19 -3.50
CA GLU A 263 -14.35 36.32 -3.29
C GLU A 263 -14.74 36.48 -1.84
N VAL A 264 -14.86 37.72 -1.37
CA VAL A 264 -15.23 38.04 0.01
C VAL A 264 -16.72 37.82 0.22
N LEU A 265 -17.09 36.84 1.04
CA LEU A 265 -18.47 36.53 1.39
C LEU A 265 -18.94 37.26 2.65
N ASP A 266 -18.01 37.57 3.54
CA ASP A 266 -18.33 38.25 4.80
C ASP A 266 -17.14 39.01 5.38
N ARG A 267 -17.47 40.10 6.10
CA ARG A 267 -16.56 40.85 6.96
C ARG A 267 -17.31 41.18 8.24
N TRP A 268 -16.88 40.60 9.32
CA TRP A 268 -17.44 40.83 10.63
C TRP A 268 -16.38 41.48 11.54
N SER A 269 -16.83 42.37 12.45
CA SER A 269 -16.00 42.92 13.50
C SER A 269 -16.83 43.02 14.78
N GLY A 270 -16.24 42.66 15.90
CA GLY A 270 -16.89 42.64 17.20
C GLY A 270 -15.88 42.39 18.32
N SER A 271 -16.35 42.10 19.49
CA SER A 271 -15.54 41.69 20.64
C SER A 271 -15.14 40.22 20.49
N SER A 272 -13.97 39.83 20.99
CA SER A 272 -13.54 38.42 21.08
C SER A 272 -14.49 37.55 21.92
N SER A 273 -15.31 38.14 22.78
CA SER A 273 -16.38 37.45 23.53
C SER A 273 -17.65 37.20 22.72
N ASP A 274 -17.80 37.82 21.54
CA ASP A 274 -18.95 37.64 20.67
C ASP A 274 -18.86 36.35 19.87
N ARG A 275 -20.05 35.81 19.53
CA ARG A 275 -20.10 34.60 18.70
C ARG A 275 -20.21 34.97 17.24
N TYR A 276 -19.33 34.42 16.41
CA TYR A 276 -19.41 34.57 14.98
C TYR A 276 -20.27 33.48 14.35
N SER A 277 -21.13 33.87 13.42
CA SER A 277 -21.94 32.96 12.61
C SER A 277 -22.29 33.62 11.28
N LYS A 278 -22.05 32.93 10.17
CA LYS A 278 -22.38 33.37 8.80
C LYS A 278 -23.13 32.31 8.05
N ARG A 279 -24.33 32.62 7.55
CA ARG A 279 -25.05 31.77 6.60
C ARG A 279 -24.48 31.99 5.19
N VAL A 280 -24.24 30.89 4.46
CA VAL A 280 -23.82 30.86 3.07
C VAL A 280 -24.87 30.07 2.29
N GLU A 281 -25.39 30.63 1.18
CA GLU A 281 -26.45 30.03 0.37
C GLU A 281 -26.36 30.47 -1.11
N GLY A 282 -27.16 29.83 -1.99
CA GLY A 282 -27.17 30.16 -3.42
C GLY A 282 -25.89 29.71 -4.13
N ASP A 283 -25.45 30.53 -5.09
CA ASP A 283 -24.28 30.23 -5.90
C ASP A 283 -22.95 30.29 -5.11
N ASP A 284 -22.95 30.96 -3.95
CA ASP A 284 -21.81 31.04 -3.04
C ASP A 284 -21.62 29.79 -2.21
N PHE A 285 -22.61 28.89 -2.15
CA PHE A 285 -22.58 27.68 -1.35
C PHE A 285 -22.11 26.48 -2.15
N GLN A 286 -20.98 25.92 -1.77
CA GLN A 286 -20.37 24.73 -2.36
C GLN A 286 -20.04 23.72 -1.25
N LEU A 287 -20.43 22.47 -1.48
CA LEU A 287 -20.08 21.37 -0.58
C LEU A 287 -18.65 20.89 -0.86
N TRP A 288 -17.98 20.46 0.18
CA TRP A 288 -16.72 19.73 0.09
C TRP A 288 -17.00 18.24 0.02
N SER A 289 -16.33 17.55 -0.91
CA SER A 289 -16.27 16.08 -0.96
C SER A 289 -14.91 15.63 -1.48
N ALA A 290 -14.61 14.34 -1.44
CA ALA A 290 -13.39 13.80 -2.03
C ALA A 290 -13.34 14.02 -3.57
N GLU A 291 -14.48 14.19 -4.22
CA GLU A 291 -14.58 14.46 -5.66
C GLU A 291 -14.54 15.94 -6.01
N THR A 292 -15.05 16.78 -5.10
CA THR A 292 -15.13 18.24 -5.26
C THR A 292 -14.65 18.92 -3.97
N PRO A 293 -13.32 19.05 -3.76
CA PRO A 293 -12.75 19.56 -2.53
C PRO A 293 -12.82 21.10 -2.44
N SER A 294 -14.06 21.65 -2.43
CA SER A 294 -14.30 23.08 -2.37
C SER A 294 -14.02 23.63 -0.98
N LEU A 295 -12.96 24.44 -0.85
CA LEU A 295 -12.49 24.99 0.41
C LEU A 295 -12.69 26.49 0.48
N TYR A 296 -13.41 26.96 1.50
CA TYR A 296 -13.48 28.36 1.90
C TYR A 296 -12.26 28.73 2.73
N THR A 297 -11.92 30.00 2.77
CA THR A 297 -10.89 30.51 3.66
C THR A 297 -11.52 31.41 4.74
N ILE A 298 -11.25 31.10 6.00
CA ILE A 298 -11.57 32.01 7.11
C ILE A 298 -10.26 32.64 7.61
N LEU A 299 -10.29 33.96 7.75
CA LEU A 299 -9.24 34.75 8.39
C LEU A 299 -9.79 35.26 9.70
N ILE A 300 -9.06 35.06 10.79
CA ILE A 300 -9.40 35.55 12.13
C ILE A 300 -8.29 36.46 12.58
N GLU A 301 -8.60 37.74 12.70
CA GLU A 301 -7.65 38.76 13.16
C GLU A 301 -7.97 39.16 14.60
N PHE A 302 -6.96 39.19 15.46
CA PHE A 302 -7.01 39.63 16.81
C PHE A 302 -5.71 40.31 17.21
N ASN A 303 -5.80 41.56 17.69
CA ASN A 303 -4.66 42.35 18.13
C ASN A 303 -3.50 42.42 17.10
N GLY A 304 -3.83 42.63 15.83
CA GLY A 304 -2.84 42.76 14.75
C GLY A 304 -2.14 41.41 14.37
N ARG A 305 -2.71 40.28 14.74
CA ARG A 305 -2.30 38.95 14.34
C ARG A 305 -3.43 38.27 13.60
N THR A 306 -3.13 37.76 12.41
CA THR A 306 -4.11 37.07 11.57
C THR A 306 -3.80 35.58 11.54
N ILE A 307 -4.82 34.76 11.71
CA ILE A 307 -4.79 33.30 11.49
C ILE A 307 -5.61 32.99 10.25
N SER A 308 -5.14 32.09 9.40
CA SER A 308 -5.87 31.57 8.25
C SER A 308 -6.20 30.10 8.43
N GLN A 309 -7.42 29.68 8.04
CA GLN A 309 -7.85 28.30 8.01
C GLN A 309 -8.68 28.02 6.76
N LYS A 310 -8.39 26.91 6.07
CA LYS A 310 -9.26 26.37 5.02
C LYS A 310 -10.39 25.56 5.66
N VAL A 311 -11.60 25.65 5.12
CA VAL A 311 -12.81 25.05 5.68
C VAL A 311 -13.69 24.50 4.56
N GLY A 312 -14.14 23.25 4.68
CA GLY A 312 -15.08 22.64 3.75
C GLY A 312 -16.46 22.42 4.37
N PHE A 313 -17.52 22.89 3.71
CA PHE A 313 -18.88 22.56 4.12
C PHE A 313 -19.18 21.11 3.74
N ARG A 314 -19.35 20.26 4.72
CA ARG A 314 -19.79 18.87 4.59
C ARG A 314 -20.62 18.44 5.78
N ARG A 315 -21.49 17.47 5.55
CA ARG A 315 -22.26 16.82 6.61
C ARG A 315 -22.00 15.32 6.55
N ILE A 316 -21.69 14.75 7.70
CA ILE A 316 -21.51 13.31 7.92
C ILE A 316 -22.63 12.86 8.84
N GLU A 317 -23.35 11.82 8.45
CA GLU A 317 -24.49 11.35 9.23
C GLU A 317 -24.68 9.86 9.08
N MET A 318 -25.23 9.22 10.12
CA MET A 318 -25.71 7.83 10.07
C MET A 318 -27.18 7.83 9.70
N SER A 319 -27.55 7.18 8.60
CA SER A 319 -28.92 7.05 8.12
C SER A 319 -29.07 5.73 7.38
N ASP A 320 -30.23 5.07 7.51
CA ASP A 320 -30.55 3.82 6.82
C ASP A 320 -29.47 2.73 6.97
N SER A 321 -28.92 2.61 8.18
CA SER A 321 -27.82 1.70 8.53
C SER A 321 -26.50 1.93 7.76
N ASN A 322 -26.33 3.10 7.15
CA ASN A 322 -25.11 3.52 6.44
C ASN A 322 -24.60 4.87 6.93
N PHE A 323 -23.32 5.16 6.74
CA PHE A 323 -22.86 6.51 6.86
C PHE A 323 -22.95 7.24 5.52
N HIS A 324 -23.31 8.50 5.58
CA HIS A 324 -23.47 9.37 4.43
C HIS A 324 -22.55 10.57 4.53
N VAL A 325 -22.02 10.97 3.38
CA VAL A 325 -21.38 12.28 3.21
C VAL A 325 -22.30 13.11 2.31
N ASN A 326 -22.74 14.28 2.81
CA ASN A 326 -23.62 15.16 2.04
C ASN A 326 -24.89 14.46 1.50
N GLY A 327 -25.47 13.56 2.31
CA GLY A 327 -26.69 12.83 1.98
C GLY A 327 -26.52 11.68 0.97
N LYS A 328 -25.30 11.28 0.66
CA LYS A 328 -25.01 10.13 -0.19
C LYS A 328 -24.26 9.08 0.60
N PRO A 329 -24.63 7.79 0.53
CA PRO A 329 -23.78 6.72 0.99
C PRO A 329 -22.53 6.70 0.11
N VAL A 330 -21.36 6.66 0.72
CA VAL A 330 -20.08 6.62 0.00
C VAL A 330 -19.40 5.28 0.21
N ILE A 331 -18.69 4.82 -0.82
CA ILE A 331 -17.85 3.62 -0.72
C ILE A 331 -16.40 4.04 -0.49
N ILE A 332 -15.77 3.47 0.52
CA ILE A 332 -14.35 3.62 0.81
C ILE A 332 -13.55 2.77 -0.17
N TYR A 333 -12.79 3.41 -1.05
CA TYR A 333 -11.73 2.81 -1.83
C TYR A 333 -10.42 3.35 -1.27
N GLY A 334 -9.95 2.70 -0.22
CA GLY A 334 -8.93 3.26 0.64
C GLY A 334 -7.61 2.50 0.66
N VAL A 335 -6.66 3.11 1.35
CA VAL A 335 -5.36 2.51 1.68
C VAL A 335 -4.95 2.92 3.09
N ASN A 336 -4.30 2.02 3.81
CA ASN A 336 -3.61 2.31 5.05
C ASN A 336 -2.27 2.97 4.74
N ARG A 337 -1.82 3.90 5.57
CA ARG A 337 -0.55 4.60 5.36
C ARG A 337 0.17 4.87 6.66
N HIS A 338 1.33 4.22 6.82
CA HIS A 338 2.35 4.65 7.77
C HIS A 338 3.17 5.84 7.25
N GLU A 339 3.78 6.61 8.15
CA GLU A 339 4.81 7.59 7.78
C GLU A 339 6.16 6.89 7.71
N HIS A 340 6.55 6.52 6.51
CA HIS A 340 7.82 5.89 6.21
C HIS A 340 8.54 6.57 5.05
N ASN A 341 9.87 6.55 5.08
CA ASN A 341 10.74 6.93 3.97
C ASN A 341 12.02 6.08 4.02
N HIS A 342 12.35 5.43 2.93
CA HIS A 342 13.47 4.49 2.85
C HIS A 342 14.85 5.09 3.20
N LEU A 343 15.03 6.42 3.12
CA LEU A 343 16.28 7.11 3.44
C LEU A 343 16.36 7.58 4.88
N SER A 344 15.23 7.91 5.49
CA SER A 344 15.18 8.64 6.76
C SER A 344 14.23 8.02 7.79
N GLY A 345 13.72 6.82 7.51
CA GLY A 345 12.78 6.11 8.38
C GLY A 345 11.50 6.91 8.58
N ARG A 346 11.15 7.22 9.84
CA ARG A 346 9.92 7.92 10.20
C ARG A 346 9.94 9.44 9.92
N THR A 347 11.08 9.99 9.56
CA THR A 347 11.22 11.41 9.19
C THR A 347 10.85 11.59 7.72
N VAL A 348 9.58 11.89 7.42
CA VAL A 348 9.10 12.01 6.05
C VAL A 348 9.15 13.46 5.57
N PRO A 349 9.90 13.78 4.51
CA PRO A 349 9.90 15.11 3.91
C PRO A 349 8.52 15.48 3.35
N TYR A 350 8.13 16.78 3.47
CA TYR A 350 6.85 17.27 2.94
C TYR A 350 6.61 16.91 1.47
N GLU A 351 7.64 17.05 0.62
CA GLU A 351 7.53 16.76 -0.82
C GLU A 351 7.28 15.27 -1.11
N ALA A 352 7.88 14.39 -0.32
CA ALA A 352 7.64 12.95 -0.42
C ALA A 352 6.20 12.61 -0.01
N MET A 353 5.75 13.12 1.14
CA MET A 353 4.36 12.96 1.60
C MET A 353 3.36 13.47 0.55
N ARG A 354 3.56 14.67 0.00
CA ARG A 354 2.67 15.23 -1.03
C ARG A 354 2.68 14.39 -2.31
N ALA A 355 3.84 13.90 -2.71
CA ALA A 355 3.97 13.04 -3.90
C ALA A 355 3.18 11.74 -3.75
N ASP A 356 3.19 11.14 -2.55
CA ASP A 356 2.37 9.95 -2.24
C ASP A 356 0.88 10.23 -2.38
N LEU A 357 0.38 11.31 -1.76
CA LEU A 357 -1.03 11.66 -1.84
C LEU A 357 -1.47 11.94 -3.28
N VAL A 358 -0.63 12.60 -4.07
CA VAL A 358 -0.89 12.82 -5.50
C VAL A 358 -0.93 11.48 -6.25
N ARG A 359 -0.03 10.55 -5.95
CA ARG A 359 -0.02 9.21 -6.57
C ARG A 359 -1.25 8.41 -6.18
N MET A 360 -1.64 8.40 -4.90
CA MET A 360 -2.88 7.79 -4.42
C MET A 360 -4.10 8.33 -5.19
N LYS A 361 -4.20 9.66 -5.36
CA LYS A 361 -5.31 10.28 -6.09
C LYS A 361 -5.34 9.88 -7.56
N ARG A 362 -4.17 9.81 -8.20
CA ARG A 362 -4.03 9.32 -9.59
C ARG A 362 -4.38 7.84 -9.74
N SER A 363 -4.30 7.09 -8.66
CA SER A 363 -4.68 5.69 -8.58
C SER A 363 -6.14 5.49 -8.13
N ASN A 364 -6.98 6.51 -8.23
CA ASN A 364 -8.41 6.49 -7.90
C ASN A 364 -8.74 6.24 -6.42
N ILE A 365 -7.75 6.25 -5.52
CA ILE A 365 -7.96 6.11 -4.08
C ILE A 365 -8.68 7.36 -3.56
N ASN A 366 -9.75 7.15 -2.78
CA ASN A 366 -10.55 8.23 -2.21
C ASN A 366 -10.40 8.39 -0.69
N THR A 367 -9.85 7.39 0.00
CA THR A 367 -9.77 7.35 1.45
C THR A 367 -8.38 6.92 1.92
N ILE A 368 -7.90 7.54 3.01
CA ILE A 368 -6.64 7.17 3.68
C ILE A 368 -6.93 6.94 5.16
N ARG A 369 -6.52 5.81 5.72
CA ARG A 369 -6.41 5.60 7.17
C ARG A 369 -4.99 5.91 7.59
N THR A 370 -4.86 6.74 8.61
CA THR A 370 -3.55 7.11 9.15
C THR A 370 -3.07 6.04 10.13
N ALA A 371 -2.61 4.95 9.58
CA ALA A 371 -2.16 3.79 10.34
C ALA A 371 -0.86 4.10 11.10
N HIS A 372 -0.77 3.89 12.37
CA HIS A 372 -1.81 3.76 13.38
C HIS A 372 -1.59 4.90 14.37
N GLN A 373 -1.53 6.14 13.82
CA GLN A 373 -1.08 7.33 14.54
C GLN A 373 -1.39 8.62 13.76
N PRO A 374 -1.42 9.79 14.43
CA PRO A 374 -1.53 11.06 13.72
C PRO A 374 -0.29 11.34 12.86
N PRO A 375 -0.44 11.62 11.57
CA PRO A 375 0.67 12.02 10.70
C PRO A 375 1.13 13.46 10.98
N HIS A 376 2.18 13.89 10.26
CA HIS A 376 2.60 15.29 10.25
C HIS A 376 1.41 16.22 9.92
N PRO A 377 1.22 17.35 10.64
CA PRO A 377 0.03 18.22 10.48
C PRO A 377 -0.26 18.64 9.04
N ALA A 378 0.75 18.90 8.23
CA ALA A 378 0.60 19.26 6.82
C ALA A 378 -0.08 18.16 5.96
N PHE A 379 -0.12 16.91 6.41
CA PHE A 379 -0.84 15.84 5.73
C PHE A 379 -2.33 16.16 5.56
N PHE A 380 -2.96 16.66 6.62
CA PHE A 380 -4.39 16.98 6.58
C PHE A 380 -4.70 18.18 5.69
N ASP A 381 -3.79 19.18 5.62
CA ASP A 381 -3.92 20.29 4.68
C ASP A 381 -3.91 19.81 3.23
N VAL A 382 -3.00 18.87 2.90
CA VAL A 382 -2.91 18.27 1.56
C VAL A 382 -4.12 17.37 1.28
N ALA A 383 -4.59 16.60 2.27
CA ALA A 383 -5.78 15.76 2.13
C ALA A 383 -7.05 16.60 1.91
N ASP A 384 -7.19 17.73 2.62
CA ASP A 384 -8.28 18.69 2.43
C ASP A 384 -8.28 19.26 0.99
N GLU A 385 -7.08 19.61 0.47
CA GLU A 385 -6.88 20.24 -0.85
C GLU A 385 -7.11 19.24 -2.01
N LEU A 386 -6.55 18.03 -1.90
CA LEU A 386 -6.64 17.02 -2.95
C LEU A 386 -7.99 16.29 -2.96
N GLY A 387 -8.74 16.37 -1.86
CA GLY A 387 -10.01 15.68 -1.69
C GLY A 387 -9.84 14.22 -1.34
N PHE A 388 -9.45 13.94 -0.10
CA PHE A 388 -9.48 12.60 0.49
C PHE A 388 -10.44 12.54 1.66
N TYR A 389 -11.14 11.46 1.81
CA TYR A 389 -11.68 11.08 3.10
C TYR A 389 -10.56 10.54 3.97
N VAL A 390 -10.54 10.92 5.24
CA VAL A 390 -9.51 10.47 6.18
C VAL A 390 -10.16 9.82 7.39
N ILE A 391 -9.70 8.61 7.69
CA ILE A 391 -9.89 7.95 8.98
C ILE A 391 -8.67 8.32 9.80
N ALA A 392 -8.82 9.31 10.69
CA ALA A 392 -7.73 9.80 11.52
C ALA A 392 -7.65 8.99 12.80
N GLU A 393 -6.49 8.36 13.04
CA GLU A 393 -6.34 7.38 14.10
C GLU A 393 -5.50 7.90 15.26
N ALA A 394 -5.88 7.51 16.48
CA ALA A 394 -5.14 7.78 17.68
C ALA A 394 -3.84 6.96 17.74
N ASP A 395 -2.80 7.52 18.34
CA ASP A 395 -1.49 6.89 18.55
C ASP A 395 -1.58 5.80 19.61
N LEU A 396 -2.19 4.66 19.26
CA LEU A 396 -2.48 3.54 20.15
C LEU A 396 -2.41 2.21 19.42
N GLU A 397 -1.52 1.35 19.88
CA GLU A 397 -1.45 -0.07 19.58
C GLU A 397 -0.78 -0.83 20.73
N CYS A 398 -1.24 -2.04 21.04
CA CYS A 398 -0.65 -2.87 22.09
C CYS A 398 -0.84 -4.37 21.79
N HIS A 399 -0.68 -4.73 20.52
CA HIS A 399 -0.91 -6.08 19.99
C HIS A 399 -0.06 -7.16 20.67
N GLY A 400 1.16 -6.82 21.07
CA GLY A 400 2.09 -7.75 21.73
C GLY A 400 1.58 -8.39 23.02
N PHE A 401 0.61 -7.81 23.69
CA PHE A 401 -0.03 -8.48 24.83
C PHE A 401 -0.83 -9.72 24.43
N GLY A 402 -1.27 -9.83 23.17
CA GLY A 402 -1.94 -11.02 22.64
C GLY A 402 -1.03 -12.24 22.57
N ASN A 403 0.28 -12.05 22.38
CA ASN A 403 1.25 -13.15 22.39
C ASN A 403 1.60 -13.63 23.82
N LEU A 404 1.23 -12.89 24.85
CA LEU A 404 1.54 -13.22 26.24
C LEU A 404 0.37 -13.92 26.94
N GLU A 405 -0.82 -13.88 26.40
CA GLU A 405 -2.05 -14.31 27.05
C GLU A 405 -2.85 -15.25 26.14
N ASP A 406 -3.69 -16.10 26.77
CA ASP A 406 -4.49 -17.09 26.04
C ASP A 406 -5.80 -16.53 25.48
N THR A 407 -6.27 -15.36 25.95
CA THR A 407 -7.53 -14.75 25.53
C THR A 407 -7.42 -13.22 25.40
N GLU A 408 -8.26 -12.64 24.52
CA GLU A 408 -8.34 -11.17 24.32
C GLU A 408 -8.69 -10.44 25.62
N GLU A 409 -9.52 -11.00 26.50
CA GLU A 409 -9.87 -10.37 27.79
C GLU A 409 -8.65 -10.29 28.74
N GLN A 410 -7.80 -11.33 28.74
CA GLN A 410 -6.56 -11.31 29.50
C GLN A 410 -5.58 -10.28 28.93
N ALA A 411 -5.42 -10.23 27.62
CA ALA A 411 -4.60 -9.24 26.95
C ALA A 411 -5.11 -7.81 27.21
N ALA A 412 -6.42 -7.57 27.11
CA ALA A 412 -7.04 -6.29 27.43
C ALA A 412 -6.77 -5.83 28.88
N SER A 413 -6.64 -6.76 29.82
CA SER A 413 -6.38 -6.45 31.23
C SER A 413 -5.03 -5.79 31.50
N TRP A 414 -4.09 -5.85 30.54
CA TRP A 414 -2.81 -5.17 30.66
C TRP A 414 -2.96 -3.65 30.54
N THR A 415 -3.70 -3.15 29.56
CA THR A 415 -3.83 -1.71 29.29
C THR A 415 -5.26 -1.26 28.99
N SER A 416 -5.94 -1.82 28.00
CA SER A 416 -7.21 -1.33 27.46
C SER A 416 -8.39 -1.49 28.43
N ASP A 417 -8.39 -2.52 29.24
CA ASP A 417 -9.38 -2.69 30.33
C ASP A 417 -8.79 -2.44 31.73
N ASN A 418 -7.63 -1.79 31.81
CA ASN A 418 -6.99 -1.42 33.07
C ASN A 418 -7.20 0.06 33.38
N PRO A 419 -7.92 0.40 34.48
CA PRO A 419 -8.24 1.79 34.81
C PRO A 419 -7.00 2.66 35.11
N GLU A 420 -5.84 2.10 35.42
CA GLU A 420 -4.61 2.87 35.62
C GLU A 420 -4.12 3.53 34.35
N TRP A 421 -4.48 2.97 33.17
CA TRP A 421 -4.11 3.48 31.86
C TRP A 421 -5.12 4.46 31.25
N THR A 422 -6.28 4.68 31.89
CA THR A 422 -7.35 5.55 31.34
C THR A 422 -6.85 6.94 30.96
N HIS A 423 -5.92 7.51 31.72
CA HIS A 423 -5.38 8.84 31.44
C HIS A 423 -4.56 8.86 30.14
N ALA A 424 -3.75 7.82 29.88
CA ALA A 424 -2.96 7.68 28.69
C ALA A 424 -3.85 7.57 27.43
N TYR A 425 -4.85 6.70 27.47
CA TYR A 425 -5.83 6.53 26.38
C TYR A 425 -6.61 7.82 26.08
N LEU A 426 -7.10 8.48 27.10
CA LEU A 426 -7.82 9.76 26.94
C LEU A 426 -6.90 10.87 26.44
N ASP A 427 -5.62 10.86 26.78
CA ASP A 427 -4.65 11.81 26.25
C ASP A 427 -4.51 11.64 24.74
N ARG A 428 -4.34 10.41 24.23
CA ARG A 428 -4.27 10.13 22.79
C ARG A 428 -5.49 10.65 22.04
N ALA A 429 -6.70 10.42 22.57
CA ALA A 429 -7.94 10.95 22.00
C ALA A 429 -7.98 12.49 21.97
N LYS A 430 -7.54 13.14 23.04
CA LYS A 430 -7.50 14.61 23.13
C LYS A 430 -6.48 15.20 22.17
N GLN A 431 -5.30 14.62 22.14
CA GLN A 431 -4.22 15.04 21.22
C GLN A 431 -4.69 14.98 19.78
N LEU A 432 -5.34 13.90 19.36
CA LEU A 432 -5.88 13.75 18.02
C LEU A 432 -6.95 14.80 17.71
N VAL A 433 -8.04 14.81 18.48
CA VAL A 433 -9.23 15.59 18.14
C VAL A 433 -8.99 17.10 18.27
N GLU A 434 -8.37 17.57 19.36
CA GLU A 434 -8.18 19.01 19.57
C GLU A 434 -7.27 19.64 18.51
N ARG A 435 -6.34 18.89 17.97
CA ARG A 435 -5.41 19.39 16.96
C ARG A 435 -6.00 19.48 15.58
N TYR A 436 -6.79 18.46 15.20
CA TYR A 436 -7.20 18.25 13.81
C TYR A 436 -8.69 18.51 13.57
N LYS A 437 -9.44 18.99 14.58
CA LYS A 437 -10.87 19.27 14.54
C LYS A 437 -11.36 20.17 13.40
N ASN A 438 -10.47 20.98 12.81
CA ASN A 438 -10.82 21.95 11.75
C ASN A 438 -10.69 21.40 10.33
N HIS A 439 -10.18 20.17 10.13
CA HIS A 439 -9.95 19.59 8.80
C HIS A 439 -11.22 19.00 8.20
N ALA A 440 -11.46 19.34 6.92
CA ALA A 440 -12.61 18.86 6.17
C ALA A 440 -12.46 17.38 5.78
N SER A 441 -11.27 16.93 5.46
CA SER A 441 -10.94 15.57 5.05
C SER A 441 -11.28 14.51 6.11
N ILE A 442 -11.12 14.82 7.39
CA ILE A 442 -11.40 13.88 8.47
C ILE A 442 -12.91 13.65 8.57
N ILE A 443 -13.34 12.44 8.23
CA ILE A 443 -14.76 12.03 8.32
C ILE A 443 -14.98 11.03 9.43
N ILE A 444 -13.94 10.30 9.85
CA ILE A 444 -13.98 9.27 10.89
C ILE A 444 -12.84 9.52 11.88
N TRP A 445 -13.13 9.47 13.18
CA TRP A 445 -12.13 9.36 14.24
C TRP A 445 -11.97 7.89 14.60
N SER A 446 -10.73 7.38 14.63
CA SER A 446 -10.43 6.02 15.05
C SER A 446 -9.76 6.01 16.42
N LEU A 447 -10.17 5.07 17.27
CA LEU A 447 -9.71 4.99 18.65
C LEU A 447 -8.32 4.36 18.81
N GLY A 448 -7.74 3.87 17.73
CA GLY A 448 -6.46 3.16 17.69
C GLY A 448 -6.57 1.87 16.89
N ASN A 449 -5.50 1.11 16.90
CA ASN A 449 -5.41 -0.20 16.29
C ASN A 449 -5.42 -1.28 17.38
N GLU A 450 -5.12 -2.46 17.12
CA GLU A 450 -5.02 -3.72 17.85
C GLU A 450 -4.63 -3.63 19.34
N CYS A 451 -5.50 -2.97 20.11
CA CYS A 451 -5.36 -2.79 21.57
C CYS A 451 -6.36 -3.61 22.39
N PHE A 452 -7.04 -4.58 21.78
CA PHE A 452 -8.17 -5.26 22.38
C PHE A 452 -9.30 -4.26 22.80
N TYR A 453 -10.44 -4.73 23.23
CA TYR A 453 -11.52 -3.85 23.64
C TYR A 453 -11.68 -3.79 25.17
N GLY A 454 -11.79 -2.59 25.72
CA GLY A 454 -11.97 -2.39 27.15
C GLY A 454 -12.56 -1.04 27.55
N GLN A 455 -12.61 -0.79 28.84
CA GLN A 455 -13.21 0.43 29.42
C GLN A 455 -12.55 1.73 28.94
N ASN A 456 -11.27 1.66 28.53
CA ASN A 456 -10.50 2.84 28.11
C ASN A 456 -10.91 3.31 26.72
N GLN A 457 -11.15 2.41 25.75
CA GLN A 457 -11.75 2.75 24.46
C GLN A 457 -13.17 3.31 24.64
N ALA A 458 -13.96 2.69 25.48
CA ALA A 458 -15.29 3.23 25.81
C ALA A 458 -15.22 4.65 26.44
N ALA A 459 -14.19 4.96 27.22
CA ALA A 459 -13.97 6.30 27.75
C ALA A 459 -13.56 7.30 26.64
N MET A 460 -12.69 6.89 25.70
CA MET A 460 -12.31 7.68 24.51
C MET A 460 -13.54 7.99 23.66
N TYR A 461 -14.35 6.96 23.31
CA TYR A 461 -15.58 7.13 22.56
C TYR A 461 -16.50 8.17 23.17
N ARG A 462 -16.81 8.02 24.48
CA ARG A 462 -17.68 8.97 25.20
C ARG A 462 -17.12 10.39 25.20
N TRP A 463 -15.79 10.54 25.29
CA TRP A 463 -15.16 11.86 25.27
C TRP A 463 -15.23 12.49 23.88
N ILE A 464 -14.88 11.74 22.82
CA ILE A 464 -14.91 12.22 21.43
C ILE A 464 -16.33 12.62 21.03
N LYS A 465 -17.33 11.77 21.28
CA LYS A 465 -18.73 12.07 20.95
C LYS A 465 -19.27 13.35 21.61
N ARG A 466 -18.83 13.66 22.83
CA ARG A 466 -19.18 14.93 23.48
C ARG A 466 -18.41 16.11 22.88
N ARG A 467 -17.19 15.90 22.48
CA ARG A 467 -16.30 16.98 21.97
C ARG A 467 -16.59 17.31 20.52
N ASP A 468 -16.79 16.31 19.71
CA ASP A 468 -17.08 16.41 18.28
C ASP A 468 -18.18 15.43 17.85
N PRO A 469 -19.43 15.84 17.90
CA PRO A 469 -20.56 15.03 17.46
C PRO A 469 -20.74 15.03 15.94
N THR A 470 -19.87 15.69 15.16
CA THR A 470 -20.04 15.89 13.71
C THR A 470 -19.39 14.77 12.87
N ARG A 471 -18.63 13.88 13.51
CA ARG A 471 -17.93 12.77 12.85
C ARG A 471 -18.31 11.45 13.49
N ILE A 472 -18.20 10.38 12.72
CA ILE A 472 -18.39 9.01 13.21
C ILE A 472 -17.13 8.49 13.87
N ILE A 473 -17.25 7.45 14.68
CA ILE A 473 -16.14 6.82 15.39
C ILE A 473 -15.98 5.37 14.95
N HIS A 474 -14.76 4.98 14.77
CA HIS A 474 -14.31 3.65 14.35
C HIS A 474 -13.43 3.02 15.43
N TYR A 475 -13.57 1.73 15.63
CA TYR A 475 -12.60 0.87 16.31
C TYR A 475 -12.85 -0.60 15.92
N GLU A 476 -11.84 -1.27 15.41
CA GLU A 476 -11.98 -2.61 14.84
C GLU A 476 -12.23 -3.68 15.89
N GLN A 477 -11.51 -3.67 17.01
CA GLN A 477 -11.62 -4.72 18.03
C GLN A 477 -12.85 -4.59 18.94
N ASP A 478 -13.70 -3.59 18.75
CA ASP A 478 -15.04 -3.54 19.31
C ASP A 478 -16.01 -4.31 18.38
N ARG A 479 -15.96 -5.63 18.43
CA ARG A 479 -16.68 -6.53 17.51
C ARG A 479 -18.20 -6.29 17.50
N GLU A 480 -18.77 -5.85 18.62
CA GLU A 480 -20.19 -5.54 18.77
C GLU A 480 -20.51 -4.06 18.46
N ALA A 481 -19.48 -3.28 18.13
CA ALA A 481 -19.57 -1.84 17.90
C ALA A 481 -20.34 -1.09 19.01
N GLU A 482 -20.07 -1.39 20.29
CA GLU A 482 -20.66 -0.70 21.44
C GLU A 482 -20.09 0.72 21.61
N SER A 483 -18.83 0.89 21.27
CA SER A 483 -18.06 2.14 21.28
C SER A 483 -17.57 2.55 19.89
N ALA A 484 -18.25 2.10 18.84
CA ALA A 484 -18.04 2.47 17.46
C ALA A 484 -19.40 2.71 16.76
N ASP A 485 -19.41 3.57 15.77
CA ASP A 485 -20.61 3.88 14.99
C ASP A 485 -20.79 2.95 13.79
N ILE A 486 -19.77 2.20 13.41
CA ILE A 486 -19.71 1.28 12.27
C ILE A 486 -19.08 -0.03 12.71
N TYR A 487 -19.44 -1.13 12.06
CA TYR A 487 -18.70 -2.40 12.17
C TYR A 487 -17.41 -2.32 11.36
N SER A 488 -16.38 -2.97 11.85
CA SER A 488 -15.09 -3.04 11.19
C SER A 488 -14.49 -4.45 11.36
N GLN A 489 -13.82 -4.92 10.31
CA GLN A 489 -13.09 -6.18 10.31
C GLN A 489 -11.76 -5.99 9.59
N MET A 490 -10.84 -6.92 9.87
CA MET A 490 -9.57 -7.06 9.15
C MET A 490 -9.56 -8.37 8.37
N TYR A 491 -9.09 -8.34 7.14
CA TYR A 491 -8.78 -9.48 6.26
C TYR A 491 -9.90 -10.50 6.03
N SER A 492 -11.14 -10.20 6.41
CA SER A 492 -12.27 -11.07 6.17
C SER A 492 -12.50 -11.28 4.68
N SER A 493 -12.76 -12.53 4.29
CA SER A 493 -13.14 -12.88 2.92
C SER A 493 -14.50 -12.28 2.53
N PRO A 494 -14.82 -12.15 1.25
CA PRO A 494 -16.14 -11.71 0.80
C PRO A 494 -17.30 -12.54 1.35
N ASP A 495 -17.10 -13.84 1.60
CA ASP A 495 -18.14 -14.70 2.14
C ASP A 495 -18.36 -14.44 3.65
N GLU A 496 -17.30 -14.28 4.43
CA GLU A 496 -17.37 -13.88 5.84
C GLU A 496 -18.04 -12.52 6.02
N MET A 497 -17.73 -11.57 5.13
CA MET A 497 -18.41 -10.26 5.11
C MET A 497 -19.93 -10.42 4.90
N ARG A 498 -20.36 -11.28 3.95
CA ARG A 498 -21.78 -11.55 3.71
C ARG A 498 -22.44 -12.14 4.94
N GLU A 499 -21.82 -13.13 5.56
CA GLU A 499 -22.33 -13.77 6.81
C GLU A 499 -22.48 -12.73 7.93
N HIS A 500 -21.51 -11.85 8.10
CA HIS A 500 -21.59 -10.75 9.07
C HIS A 500 -22.76 -9.83 8.77
N MET A 501 -22.89 -9.32 7.55
CA MET A 501 -23.98 -8.42 7.14
C MET A 501 -25.38 -9.08 7.16
N GLU A 502 -25.47 -10.40 7.02
CA GLU A 502 -26.73 -11.12 7.22
C GLU A 502 -27.19 -11.12 8.68
N SER A 503 -26.27 -11.17 9.62
CA SER A 503 -26.52 -11.20 11.07
C SER A 503 -26.58 -9.81 11.71
N HIS A 504 -25.91 -8.80 11.17
CA HIS A 504 -25.78 -7.45 11.68
C HIS A 504 -26.28 -6.43 10.65
N LYS A 505 -27.46 -5.83 10.89
CA LYS A 505 -28.15 -4.96 9.90
C LYS A 505 -28.37 -3.52 10.36
N ASP A 506 -27.88 -3.18 11.53
CA ASP A 506 -28.12 -1.88 12.18
C ASP A 506 -27.04 -0.84 11.87
N LYS A 507 -25.84 -1.30 11.48
CA LYS A 507 -24.70 -0.46 11.13
C LYS A 507 -24.01 -0.99 9.85
N PRO A 508 -23.27 -0.16 9.12
CA PRO A 508 -22.51 -0.63 7.97
C PRO A 508 -21.23 -1.34 8.40
N LEU A 509 -20.69 -2.15 7.50
CA LEU A 509 -19.40 -2.81 7.62
C LEU A 509 -18.37 -2.16 6.70
N ILE A 510 -17.17 -1.92 7.24
CA ILE A 510 -15.96 -1.63 6.47
C ILE A 510 -14.88 -2.67 6.78
N LEU A 511 -13.96 -2.89 5.84
CA LEU A 511 -12.70 -3.53 6.14
C LEU A 511 -11.65 -2.44 6.39
N CYS A 512 -11.26 -2.22 7.66
CA CYS A 512 -10.21 -1.25 7.93
C CYS A 512 -8.86 -1.70 7.39
N GLU A 513 -8.70 -3.02 7.21
CA GLU A 513 -7.57 -3.65 6.52
C GLU A 513 -8.06 -4.84 5.70
N PHE A 514 -7.61 -4.95 4.46
CA PHE A 514 -7.83 -6.12 3.61
C PHE A 514 -6.74 -6.23 2.55
N ALA A 515 -6.65 -7.41 1.94
CA ALA A 515 -5.77 -7.66 0.80
C ALA A 515 -4.32 -7.25 1.10
N HIS A 516 -3.72 -7.87 2.11
CA HIS A 516 -2.33 -7.66 2.52
C HIS A 516 -1.40 -7.72 1.30
N ALA A 517 -0.76 -6.58 0.97
CA ALA A 517 -0.06 -6.37 -0.30
C ALA A 517 1.40 -6.80 -0.26
N MET A 518 1.68 -7.93 0.39
CA MET A 518 3.03 -8.42 0.57
C MET A 518 3.56 -9.05 -0.73
N GLY A 519 4.60 -8.46 -1.30
CA GLY A 519 5.30 -8.94 -2.49
C GLY A 519 4.44 -9.03 -3.75
N ASN A 520 4.48 -10.19 -4.43
CA ASN A 520 3.67 -10.46 -5.61
C ASN A 520 2.25 -10.85 -5.20
N GLY A 521 1.43 -9.87 -4.96
CA GLY A 521 0.04 -9.91 -4.49
C GLY A 521 -0.42 -8.48 -4.20
N PRO A 522 -1.68 -8.31 -3.70
CA PRO A 522 -2.69 -9.32 -3.49
C PRO A 522 -3.43 -9.73 -4.76
N GLY A 523 -3.94 -10.97 -4.79
CA GLY A 523 -4.91 -11.44 -5.76
C GLY A 523 -6.35 -11.35 -5.23
N GLY A 524 -7.34 -11.47 -6.12
CA GLY A 524 -8.75 -11.53 -5.75
C GLY A 524 -9.39 -10.19 -5.36
N LEU A 525 -8.75 -9.07 -5.68
CA LEU A 525 -9.27 -7.73 -5.35
C LEU A 525 -10.61 -7.41 -6.03
N GLU A 526 -10.84 -7.94 -7.22
CA GLU A 526 -12.07 -7.69 -8.01
C GLU A 526 -13.32 -8.13 -7.24
N GLU A 527 -13.28 -9.28 -6.57
CA GLU A 527 -14.38 -9.85 -5.79
C GLU A 527 -14.77 -8.96 -4.61
N TYR A 528 -13.81 -8.35 -3.95
CA TYR A 528 -14.07 -7.39 -2.88
C TYR A 528 -14.78 -6.14 -3.43
N ILE A 529 -14.28 -5.58 -4.54
CA ILE A 529 -14.87 -4.37 -5.11
C ILE A 529 -16.27 -4.62 -5.68
N GLU A 530 -16.51 -5.81 -6.26
CA GLU A 530 -17.84 -6.24 -6.65
C GLU A 530 -18.80 -6.32 -5.45
N LEU A 531 -18.35 -6.90 -4.33
CA LEU A 531 -19.11 -6.94 -3.09
C LEU A 531 -19.41 -5.54 -2.56
N PHE A 532 -18.39 -4.67 -2.46
CA PHE A 532 -18.55 -3.29 -1.97
C PHE A 532 -19.59 -2.50 -2.77
N ARG A 533 -19.69 -2.76 -4.08
CA ARG A 533 -20.65 -2.10 -4.99
C ARG A 533 -22.04 -2.73 -4.97
N SER A 534 -22.15 -4.01 -4.62
CA SER A 534 -23.41 -4.76 -4.69
C SER A 534 -24.17 -4.89 -3.37
N GLU A 535 -23.46 -4.91 -2.24
CA GLU A 535 -24.05 -5.10 -0.92
C GLU A 535 -24.30 -3.77 -0.20
N PRO A 536 -25.56 -3.43 0.09
CA PRO A 536 -25.90 -2.09 0.62
C PRO A 536 -25.27 -1.75 1.99
N LEU A 537 -24.94 -2.74 2.81
CA LEU A 537 -24.32 -2.52 4.13
C LEU A 537 -22.79 -2.51 4.05
N SER A 538 -22.20 -2.87 2.91
CA SER A 538 -20.77 -2.78 2.70
C SER A 538 -20.39 -1.37 2.26
N GLN A 539 -19.60 -0.68 3.05
CA GLN A 539 -19.12 0.66 2.68
C GLN A 539 -17.62 0.68 2.34
N GLY A 540 -17.10 -0.45 1.86
CA GLY A 540 -15.75 -0.53 1.30
C GLY A 540 -14.69 -0.98 2.27
N GLY A 541 -13.43 -0.66 1.94
CA GLY A 541 -12.27 -1.05 2.74
C GLY A 541 -10.99 -0.35 2.33
N LEU A 542 -9.94 -0.62 3.11
CA LEU A 542 -8.61 -0.03 2.93
C LEU A 542 -7.58 -1.14 2.79
N VAL A 543 -6.83 -1.12 1.68
CA VAL A 543 -5.76 -2.10 1.45
C VAL A 543 -4.65 -1.91 2.47
N TRP A 544 -4.11 -2.96 3.00
CA TRP A 544 -2.89 -2.97 3.79
C TRP A 544 -1.71 -3.30 2.87
N GLU A 545 -0.75 -2.43 2.66
CA GLU A 545 -0.78 -1.00 2.89
C GLU A 545 -0.18 -0.22 1.70
N TRP A 546 0.20 1.05 1.89
CA TRP A 546 0.66 1.92 0.81
C TRP A 546 2.04 1.57 0.27
N SER A 547 3.01 1.36 1.14
CA SER A 547 4.41 1.14 0.71
C SER A 547 5.15 0.14 1.57
N ASN A 548 6.06 -0.61 0.97
CA ASN A 548 7.06 -1.36 1.71
C ASN A 548 7.88 -0.43 2.61
N HIS A 549 8.29 -0.90 3.78
CA HIS A 549 9.07 -0.11 4.73
C HIS A 549 10.56 -0.46 4.76
N GLY A 550 11.13 -0.94 3.67
CA GLY A 550 12.57 -1.18 3.57
C GLY A 550 13.39 0.08 3.83
N LEU A 551 14.48 -0.06 4.59
CA LEU A 551 15.44 1.00 4.83
C LEU A 551 16.65 0.84 3.91
N LEU A 552 17.05 1.89 3.19
CA LEU A 552 18.20 1.81 2.29
C LEU A 552 19.48 1.60 3.08
N LYS A 553 20.06 0.40 2.96
CA LYS A 553 21.31 0.01 3.57
C LYS A 553 22.43 0.02 2.55
N LYS A 554 23.60 0.52 2.97
CA LYS A 554 24.81 0.62 2.16
C LYS A 554 25.95 -0.17 2.80
N GLU A 555 26.46 -1.16 2.08
CA GLU A 555 27.60 -1.96 2.48
C GLU A 555 28.71 -1.91 1.39
N GLY A 556 29.63 -0.95 1.53
CA GLY A 556 30.59 -0.65 0.48
C GLY A 556 29.93 -0.07 -0.77
N ASP A 557 30.04 -0.77 -1.90
CA ASP A 557 29.38 -0.38 -3.15
C ASP A 557 27.97 -1.01 -3.33
N LEU A 558 27.56 -1.87 -2.39
CA LEU A 558 26.26 -2.52 -2.40
C LEU A 558 25.21 -1.63 -1.74
N GLU A 559 24.07 -1.46 -2.39
CA GLU A 559 22.88 -0.79 -1.88
C GLU A 559 21.66 -1.71 -2.04
N TYR A 560 20.87 -1.85 -0.98
CA TYR A 560 19.63 -2.63 -0.99
C TYR A 560 18.67 -2.13 0.07
N TYR A 561 17.39 -2.50 -0.04
CA TYR A 561 16.38 -2.23 0.97
C TYR A 561 16.42 -3.33 2.02
N ALA A 562 16.79 -2.92 3.22
CA ALA A 562 16.93 -3.79 4.39
C ALA A 562 15.61 -3.93 5.13
N TYR A 563 15.38 -5.10 5.71
CA TYR A 563 14.25 -5.43 6.55
C TYR A 563 14.70 -6.06 7.89
N GLY A 564 13.79 -6.62 8.68
CA GLY A 564 14.10 -7.17 10.00
C GLY A 564 15.23 -8.20 9.99
N GLY A 565 16.18 -8.06 10.91
CA GLY A 565 17.36 -8.90 11.02
C GLY A 565 18.59 -8.38 10.26
N ASP A 566 18.43 -7.59 9.22
CA ASP A 566 19.54 -7.07 8.40
C ASP A 566 20.48 -6.13 9.18
N PHE A 567 19.98 -5.49 10.21
CA PHE A 567 20.80 -4.66 11.12
C PHE A 567 21.36 -5.44 12.31
N GLY A 568 21.15 -6.77 12.35
CA GLY A 568 21.51 -7.64 13.49
C GLY A 568 20.57 -7.43 14.66
N ASP A 569 19.37 -6.99 14.42
CA ASP A 569 18.30 -6.84 15.39
C ASP A 569 17.72 -8.21 15.76
N GLU A 570 17.44 -8.38 17.05
CA GLU A 570 16.84 -9.58 17.64
C GLU A 570 15.96 -9.17 18.84
N PRO A 571 14.70 -9.64 18.96
CA PRO A 571 13.95 -10.43 17.97
C PRO A 571 13.64 -9.62 16.70
N ASN A 572 13.21 -10.27 15.60
CA ASN A 572 12.76 -9.58 14.40
C ASN A 572 11.76 -10.44 13.61
N ASP A 573 10.92 -9.80 12.81
CA ASP A 573 9.91 -10.43 11.93
C ASP A 573 10.30 -10.35 10.44
N THR A 574 11.59 -10.36 10.16
CA THR A 574 12.18 -10.47 8.81
C THR A 574 11.56 -9.49 7.80
N ASP A 575 11.13 -10.00 6.65
CA ASP A 575 10.58 -9.27 5.52
C ASP A 575 9.08 -8.94 5.65
N PHE A 576 8.44 -9.17 6.81
CA PHE A 576 7.02 -8.92 7.01
C PHE A 576 6.63 -7.45 6.78
N VAL A 577 7.57 -6.53 6.99
CA VAL A 577 7.45 -5.08 6.74
C VAL A 577 7.42 -4.70 5.24
N MET A 578 7.54 -5.70 4.33
CA MET A 578 7.51 -5.49 2.88
C MET A 578 6.11 -5.77 2.31
N ASP A 579 5.11 -5.06 2.79
CA ASP A 579 3.68 -5.34 2.62
C ASP A 579 2.88 -4.23 1.91
N GLY A 580 3.56 -3.42 1.08
CA GLY A 580 2.98 -2.27 0.41
C GLY A 580 2.52 -2.50 -1.04
N LEU A 581 1.64 -1.61 -1.53
CA LEU A 581 1.28 -1.48 -2.95
C LEU A 581 2.38 -0.82 -3.79
N THR A 582 3.41 -0.28 -3.13
CA THR A 582 4.59 0.29 -3.75
C THR A 582 5.85 -0.28 -3.11
N LEU A 583 6.94 -0.33 -3.85
CA LEU A 583 8.26 -0.69 -3.32
C LEU A 583 8.71 0.31 -2.26
N SER A 584 9.80 0.01 -1.55
CA SER A 584 10.36 0.86 -0.49
C SER A 584 10.73 2.29 -0.93
N ASP A 585 11.03 2.50 -2.21
CA ASP A 585 11.25 3.83 -2.81
C ASP A 585 9.97 4.46 -3.37
N HIS A 586 8.82 3.87 -3.06
CA HIS A 586 7.49 4.24 -3.53
C HIS A 586 7.27 4.09 -5.04
N THR A 587 8.08 3.27 -5.74
CA THR A 587 7.81 2.86 -7.12
C THR A 587 6.55 1.99 -7.15
N PRO A 588 5.55 2.29 -8.02
CA PRO A 588 4.33 1.50 -8.11
C PRO A 588 4.59 0.03 -8.46
N MET A 589 3.97 -0.89 -7.71
CA MET A 589 3.95 -2.31 -8.05
C MET A 589 2.74 -2.66 -8.93
N PRO A 590 2.73 -3.84 -9.56
CA PRO A 590 1.59 -4.33 -10.34
C PRO A 590 0.27 -4.33 -9.56
N SER A 591 0.31 -4.59 -8.26
CA SER A 591 -0.83 -4.55 -7.34
C SER A 591 -1.48 -3.17 -7.24
N LEU A 592 -0.70 -2.07 -7.21
CA LEU A 592 -1.25 -0.72 -7.24
C LEU A 592 -1.99 -0.44 -8.56
N LEU A 593 -1.44 -0.91 -9.68
CA LEU A 593 -2.07 -0.73 -10.99
C LEU A 593 -3.37 -1.53 -11.09
N GLU A 594 -3.38 -2.74 -10.54
CA GLU A 594 -4.58 -3.60 -10.44
C GLU A 594 -5.65 -2.93 -9.58
N TYR A 595 -5.29 -2.47 -8.38
CA TYR A 595 -6.21 -1.77 -7.49
C TYR A 595 -6.77 -0.51 -8.13
N ALA A 596 -5.93 0.34 -8.71
CA ALA A 596 -6.33 1.56 -9.41
C ALA A 596 -7.33 1.29 -10.56
N LYS A 597 -7.17 0.16 -11.25
CA LYS A 597 -8.06 -0.25 -12.34
C LYS A 597 -9.42 -0.69 -11.84
N ILE A 598 -9.49 -1.53 -10.82
CA ILE A 598 -10.77 -2.10 -10.36
C ILE A 598 -11.63 -1.09 -9.60
N ILE A 599 -11.01 -0.09 -8.92
CA ILE A 599 -11.73 0.99 -8.23
C ILE A 599 -12.00 2.21 -9.13
N GLN A 600 -11.71 2.13 -10.42
CA GLN A 600 -11.92 3.23 -11.36
C GLN A 600 -13.35 3.79 -11.29
N PRO A 601 -13.52 5.13 -11.44
CA PRO A 601 -14.83 5.78 -11.26
C PRO A 601 -15.78 5.63 -12.45
N VAL A 602 -15.36 5.05 -13.56
CA VAL A 602 -16.20 4.81 -14.74
C VAL A 602 -15.98 3.40 -15.23
N SER A 603 -17.05 2.66 -15.49
CA SER A 603 -16.97 1.35 -16.13
C SER A 603 -17.81 1.28 -17.40
N VAL A 604 -17.38 0.41 -18.33
CA VAL A 604 -18.08 0.16 -19.58
C VAL A 604 -18.27 -1.34 -19.77
N ALA A 605 -19.49 -1.75 -20.02
CA ALA A 605 -19.84 -3.14 -20.32
C ALA A 605 -20.67 -3.23 -21.61
N LEU A 606 -20.63 -4.39 -22.28
CA LEU A 606 -21.53 -4.65 -23.40
C LEU A 606 -22.94 -4.99 -22.90
N THR A 607 -23.97 -4.58 -23.62
CA THR A 607 -25.34 -5.10 -23.44
C THR A 607 -25.40 -6.60 -23.75
N GLU A 608 -26.38 -7.31 -23.21
CA GLU A 608 -26.55 -8.77 -23.44
C GLU A 608 -26.61 -9.12 -24.93
N ASP A 609 -27.25 -8.31 -25.75
CA ASP A 609 -27.29 -8.50 -27.20
C ASP A 609 -26.01 -8.03 -27.92
N THR A 610 -25.07 -7.52 -27.15
CA THR A 610 -23.76 -7.00 -27.61
C THR A 610 -23.82 -5.94 -28.71
N LYS A 611 -24.96 -5.21 -28.85
CA LYS A 611 -25.11 -4.16 -29.86
C LYS A 611 -24.77 -2.77 -29.36
N GLN A 612 -24.88 -2.58 -28.07
CA GLN A 612 -24.61 -1.31 -27.38
C GLN A 612 -23.64 -1.53 -26.21
N MET A 613 -23.20 -0.46 -25.62
CA MET A 613 -22.44 -0.47 -24.38
C MET A 613 -23.16 0.32 -23.29
N ILE A 614 -22.99 -0.11 -22.04
CA ILE A 614 -23.50 0.57 -20.87
C ILE A 614 -22.31 1.29 -20.24
N VAL A 615 -22.38 2.60 -20.13
CA VAL A 615 -21.38 3.44 -19.42
C VAL A 615 -21.95 3.74 -18.05
N THR A 616 -21.28 3.28 -16.99
CA THR A 616 -21.69 3.47 -15.59
C THR A 616 -20.76 4.49 -14.92
N ASN A 617 -21.36 5.48 -14.28
CA ASN A 617 -20.68 6.46 -13.46
C ASN A 617 -20.73 6.04 -12.00
N HIS A 618 -19.58 5.71 -11.42
CA HIS A 618 -19.41 5.32 -10.01
C HIS A 618 -19.05 6.48 -9.09
N TYR A 619 -18.96 7.71 -9.61
CA TYR A 619 -18.84 8.89 -8.74
C TYR A 619 -20.12 9.10 -7.93
N ASP A 620 -19.98 9.63 -6.72
CA ASP A 620 -21.11 9.93 -5.82
C ASP A 620 -21.70 11.32 -6.08
N PHE A 621 -20.92 12.29 -6.55
CA PHE A 621 -21.29 13.70 -6.63
C PHE A 621 -21.15 14.31 -8.02
N VAL A 622 -20.23 13.86 -8.85
CA VAL A 622 -19.96 14.48 -10.16
C VAL A 622 -20.46 13.65 -11.33
N ASP A 623 -20.97 14.34 -12.36
CA ASP A 623 -21.26 13.68 -13.64
C ASP A 623 -19.97 13.52 -14.49
N LEU A 624 -20.07 12.74 -15.58
CA LEU A 624 -18.93 12.51 -16.46
C LEU A 624 -18.59 13.71 -17.37
N GLY A 625 -19.21 14.85 -17.17
CA GLY A 625 -18.98 16.07 -17.96
C GLY A 625 -17.54 16.60 -17.91
N GLY A 626 -16.82 16.31 -16.83
CA GLY A 626 -15.38 16.66 -16.64
C GLY A 626 -14.41 15.77 -17.42
N LEU A 627 -14.89 14.71 -18.10
CA LEU A 627 -14.06 13.76 -18.81
C LEU A 627 -14.25 13.82 -20.32
N ASN A 628 -13.19 13.55 -21.06
CA ASN A 628 -13.23 13.23 -22.49
C ASN A 628 -13.18 11.71 -22.65
N ALA A 629 -14.08 11.16 -23.45
CA ALA A 629 -14.03 9.76 -23.81
C ALA A 629 -13.45 9.59 -25.22
N SER A 630 -12.64 8.54 -25.39
CA SER A 630 -12.11 8.10 -26.66
C SER A 630 -12.16 6.58 -26.77
N TRP A 631 -12.09 6.07 -28.00
CA TRP A 631 -12.10 4.63 -28.25
C TRP A 631 -11.15 4.26 -29.36
N HIS A 632 -10.63 3.05 -29.32
CA HIS A 632 -9.88 2.43 -30.41
C HIS A 632 -10.14 0.92 -30.41
N ILE A 633 -9.74 0.26 -31.49
CA ILE A 633 -9.88 -1.18 -31.65
C ILE A 633 -8.52 -1.84 -31.71
N VAL A 634 -8.39 -2.97 -31.01
CA VAL A 634 -7.30 -3.92 -31.18
C VAL A 634 -7.82 -5.12 -31.98
N ARG A 635 -7.22 -5.39 -33.13
CA ARG A 635 -7.56 -6.53 -34.01
C ARG A 635 -6.33 -7.36 -34.25
N ASP A 636 -6.36 -8.64 -33.91
CA ASP A 636 -5.20 -9.54 -34.07
C ASP A 636 -3.88 -8.90 -33.54
N GLY A 637 -4.03 -8.01 -32.54
CA GLY A 637 -2.96 -7.24 -31.92
C GLY A 637 -2.65 -5.88 -32.57
N ASP A 638 -3.11 -5.57 -33.76
CA ASP A 638 -2.96 -4.25 -34.36
C ASP A 638 -3.95 -3.26 -33.78
N THR A 639 -3.47 -2.09 -33.36
CA THR A 639 -4.27 -1.03 -32.73
C THR A 639 -4.60 0.07 -33.75
N THR A 640 -5.90 0.43 -33.86
CA THR A 640 -6.33 1.56 -34.68
C THR A 640 -6.02 2.89 -33.98
N GLU A 641 -6.05 4.00 -34.74
CA GLU A 641 -5.98 5.33 -34.13
C GLU A 641 -7.17 5.58 -33.20
N ALA A 642 -6.93 6.27 -32.07
CA ALA A 642 -7.96 6.63 -31.13
C ALA A 642 -8.91 7.67 -31.72
N GLN A 643 -10.22 7.45 -31.54
CA GLN A 643 -11.29 8.34 -32.00
C GLN A 643 -12.08 8.86 -30.79
N ARG A 644 -12.64 10.05 -30.92
CA ARG A 644 -13.50 10.63 -29.89
C ARG A 644 -14.82 9.84 -29.77
N LEU A 645 -15.22 9.60 -28.52
CA LEU A 645 -16.53 9.05 -28.19
C LEU A 645 -17.43 10.16 -27.64
N GLU A 646 -18.55 10.39 -28.28
CA GLU A 646 -19.54 11.31 -27.77
C GLU A 646 -20.43 10.62 -26.76
N LEU A 647 -20.46 11.14 -25.54
CA LEU A 647 -21.27 10.59 -24.46
C LEU A 647 -22.47 11.48 -24.15
N PRO A 648 -23.64 10.91 -23.84
CA PRO A 648 -24.70 11.64 -23.19
C PRO A 648 -24.24 12.07 -21.78
N ARG A 649 -25.00 12.98 -21.17
CA ARG A 649 -24.77 13.27 -19.75
C ARG A 649 -25.06 12.02 -18.92
N VAL A 650 -24.08 11.57 -18.12
CA VAL A 650 -24.19 10.46 -17.17
C VAL A 650 -24.07 11.03 -15.76
N PRO A 651 -25.16 11.24 -15.03
CA PRO A 651 -25.14 11.73 -13.66
C PRO A 651 -24.42 10.77 -12.72
N ALA A 652 -24.03 11.30 -11.57
CA ALA A 652 -23.42 10.52 -10.47
C ALA A 652 -24.31 9.33 -10.06
N GLY A 653 -23.72 8.14 -9.92
CA GLY A 653 -24.39 6.90 -9.57
C GLY A 653 -25.33 6.32 -10.62
N GLU A 654 -25.36 6.89 -11.84
CA GLU A 654 -26.24 6.43 -12.92
C GLU A 654 -25.47 5.78 -14.06
N ASN A 655 -26.18 5.08 -14.92
CA ASN A 655 -25.64 4.57 -16.18
C ASN A 655 -26.43 5.07 -17.39
N ARG A 656 -25.83 4.95 -18.57
CA ARG A 656 -26.46 5.25 -19.86
C ARG A 656 -26.01 4.24 -20.90
N THR A 657 -26.99 3.81 -21.71
CA THR A 657 -26.71 2.97 -22.86
C THR A 657 -26.28 3.85 -24.04
N VAL A 658 -25.21 3.47 -24.70
CA VAL A 658 -24.57 4.18 -25.81
C VAL A 658 -24.38 3.21 -26.96
N ASP A 659 -24.69 3.64 -28.18
CA ASP A 659 -24.46 2.82 -29.36
C ASP A 659 -22.96 2.53 -29.54
N LEU A 660 -22.65 1.33 -29.99
CA LEU A 660 -21.26 1.01 -30.36
C LEU A 660 -20.79 1.92 -31.50
N PRO A 661 -19.60 2.50 -31.41
CA PRO A 661 -19.11 3.45 -32.42
C PRO A 661 -18.68 2.79 -33.74
N LEU A 662 -19.05 1.52 -33.96
CA LEU A 662 -18.62 0.72 -35.09
C LEU A 662 -19.69 -0.31 -35.50
N ASP A 663 -19.62 -0.74 -36.77
CA ASP A 663 -20.42 -1.85 -37.27
C ASP A 663 -19.66 -3.18 -37.03
N LYS A 664 -20.18 -4.01 -36.13
CA LYS A 664 -19.65 -5.37 -35.87
C LYS A 664 -19.67 -6.29 -37.07
N GLY A 665 -20.60 -6.10 -38.04
CA GLY A 665 -20.66 -6.88 -39.27
C GLY A 665 -19.41 -6.75 -40.14
N ALA A 666 -18.60 -5.70 -39.90
CA ALA A 666 -17.32 -5.50 -40.58
C ALA A 666 -16.13 -6.22 -39.94
N LEU A 667 -16.32 -6.86 -38.77
CA LEU A 667 -15.27 -7.55 -38.05
C LEU A 667 -15.29 -9.05 -38.37
N SER A 668 -14.19 -9.57 -38.92
CA SER A 668 -14.06 -10.99 -39.30
C SER A 668 -13.06 -11.78 -38.40
N GLN A 669 -12.42 -11.11 -37.46
CA GLN A 669 -11.39 -11.66 -36.60
C GLN A 669 -11.59 -11.21 -35.14
N GLU A 670 -10.86 -11.81 -34.19
CA GLU A 670 -10.87 -11.38 -32.81
C GLU A 670 -10.61 -9.87 -32.71
N ALA A 671 -11.48 -9.18 -32.02
CA ALA A 671 -11.43 -7.73 -31.90
C ALA A 671 -11.83 -7.28 -30.50
N TRP A 672 -11.10 -6.31 -29.99
CA TRP A 672 -11.30 -5.71 -28.69
C TRP A 672 -11.52 -4.21 -28.84
N LEU A 673 -12.61 -3.69 -28.29
CA LEU A 673 -12.87 -2.24 -28.20
C LEU A 673 -12.32 -1.73 -26.88
N THR A 674 -11.36 -0.84 -26.93
CA THR A 674 -10.87 -0.11 -25.75
C THR A 674 -11.56 1.25 -25.71
N VAL A 675 -12.13 1.60 -24.54
CA VAL A 675 -12.71 2.91 -24.25
C VAL A 675 -11.93 3.53 -23.11
N GLU A 676 -11.50 4.78 -23.26
CA GLU A 676 -10.72 5.52 -22.27
C GLU A 676 -11.39 6.83 -21.88
N PHE A 677 -11.30 7.17 -20.61
CA PHE A 677 -11.80 8.42 -20.03
C PHE A 677 -10.64 9.24 -19.47
N ARG A 678 -10.51 10.49 -19.93
CA ARG A 678 -9.39 11.37 -19.62
C ARG A 678 -9.87 12.71 -19.09
N LEU A 679 -9.14 13.29 -18.14
CA LEU A 679 -9.42 14.63 -17.63
C LEU A 679 -9.46 15.65 -18.76
N LYS A 680 -10.48 16.53 -18.75
CA LYS A 680 -10.62 17.65 -19.69
C LYS A 680 -9.72 18.81 -19.38
N GLU A 681 -9.43 19.03 -18.10
CA GLU A 681 -8.68 20.18 -17.57
C GLU A 681 -7.68 19.72 -16.52
N ASP A 682 -6.73 20.57 -16.17
CA ASP A 682 -5.79 20.32 -15.08
C ASP A 682 -6.53 20.30 -13.73
N THR A 683 -6.07 19.45 -12.84
CA THR A 683 -6.52 19.37 -11.43
C THR A 683 -5.33 19.60 -10.50
N ALA A 684 -5.57 19.68 -9.20
CA ALA A 684 -4.49 19.80 -8.20
C ALA A 684 -3.56 18.56 -8.16
N TRP A 685 -3.99 17.42 -8.74
CA TRP A 685 -3.29 16.13 -8.65
C TRP A 685 -2.88 15.55 -10.01
N ALA A 686 -3.42 16.02 -11.13
CA ALA A 686 -3.05 15.53 -12.45
C ALA A 686 -3.27 16.58 -13.54
N GLU A 687 -2.49 16.50 -14.60
CA GLU A 687 -2.62 17.32 -15.78
C GLU A 687 -3.79 16.85 -16.67
N LYS A 688 -4.29 17.74 -17.49
CA LYS A 688 -5.23 17.43 -18.57
C LYS A 688 -4.77 16.25 -19.40
N GLY A 689 -5.68 15.32 -19.70
CA GLY A 689 -5.38 14.12 -20.47
C GLY A 689 -4.96 12.91 -19.62
N HIS A 690 -4.82 13.06 -18.29
CA HIS A 690 -4.65 11.91 -17.40
C HIS A 690 -5.80 10.92 -17.56
N VAL A 691 -5.48 9.63 -17.70
CA VAL A 691 -6.47 8.54 -17.82
C VAL A 691 -6.97 8.18 -16.43
N VAL A 692 -8.24 8.43 -16.15
CA VAL A 692 -8.89 8.08 -14.88
C VAL A 692 -9.58 6.73 -14.92
N ALA A 693 -10.00 6.30 -16.13
CA ALA A 693 -10.65 5.00 -16.31
C ALA A 693 -10.50 4.50 -17.75
N TRP A 694 -10.56 3.20 -17.90
CA TRP A 694 -10.61 2.55 -19.21
C TRP A 694 -11.22 1.16 -19.11
N ASP A 695 -11.87 0.69 -20.18
CA ASP A 695 -12.30 -0.70 -20.30
C ASP A 695 -12.03 -1.25 -21.67
N GLN A 696 -11.81 -2.56 -21.76
CA GLN A 696 -11.60 -3.28 -23.00
C GLN A 696 -12.66 -4.34 -23.17
N LEU A 697 -13.48 -4.18 -24.21
CA LEU A 697 -14.66 -5.01 -24.48
C LEU A 697 -14.38 -6.00 -25.61
N HIS A 698 -14.58 -7.29 -25.35
CA HIS A 698 -14.44 -8.33 -26.37
C HIS A 698 -15.64 -8.29 -27.34
N LEU A 699 -15.38 -7.99 -28.61
CA LEU A 699 -16.44 -7.79 -29.62
C LEU A 699 -16.76 -9.04 -30.40
N ILE A 700 -15.78 -9.83 -30.78
CA ILE A 700 -15.91 -11.04 -31.57
C ILE A 700 -14.96 -12.09 -31.05
N GLY A 701 -15.45 -13.31 -30.84
CA GLY A 701 -14.70 -14.46 -30.37
C GLY A 701 -14.08 -15.29 -31.50
N ALA A 702 -13.04 -16.00 -31.14
CA ALA A 702 -12.13 -16.86 -31.87
C ALA A 702 -11.08 -16.12 -32.69
N ALA A 703 -9.84 -16.24 -32.24
CA ALA A 703 -8.67 -15.85 -33.03
C ALA A 703 -8.74 -16.52 -34.40
N ALA A 704 -8.67 -15.73 -35.47
CA ALA A 704 -8.47 -16.31 -36.80
C ALA A 704 -7.21 -17.17 -36.76
N LYS A 705 -7.29 -18.33 -37.33
CA LYS A 705 -6.08 -19.13 -37.62
C LYS A 705 -5.20 -18.26 -38.51
N ARG A 706 -4.24 -17.55 -37.92
CA ARG A 706 -3.18 -16.94 -38.71
C ARG A 706 -2.46 -18.13 -39.35
N SER A 707 -2.67 -18.37 -40.64
CA SER A 707 -1.85 -19.28 -41.36
C SER A 707 -0.43 -18.68 -41.33
N ILE A 708 0.49 -19.31 -40.59
CA ILE A 708 1.90 -18.98 -40.71
C ILE A 708 2.21 -19.10 -42.22
N PRO A 709 2.77 -18.08 -42.85
CA PRO A 709 3.22 -18.23 -44.22
C PRO A 709 4.22 -19.38 -44.21
N ALA A 710 3.85 -20.49 -44.83
CA ALA A 710 4.78 -21.60 -45.00
C ALA A 710 6.02 -21.06 -45.73
N VAL A 711 7.12 -20.98 -45.01
CA VAL A 711 8.41 -20.72 -45.67
C VAL A 711 8.62 -21.93 -46.53
N ALA A 712 8.42 -21.79 -47.85
CA ALA A 712 8.68 -22.85 -48.83
C ALA A 712 10.19 -23.23 -48.73
N ARG A 713 10.46 -24.26 -47.96
CA ARG A 713 11.78 -24.87 -47.83
C ARG A 713 11.76 -26.18 -48.63
N ASP A 714 12.88 -26.52 -49.24
CA ASP A 714 13.07 -27.82 -49.92
C ASP A 714 12.80 -28.95 -48.91
N VAL A 715 11.70 -29.66 -49.06
CA VAL A 715 11.26 -30.73 -48.16
C VAL A 715 12.13 -31.95 -48.42
N ALA A 716 13.17 -32.16 -47.63
CA ALA A 716 13.84 -33.44 -47.49
C ALA A 716 12.94 -34.34 -46.64
N GLY A 717 12.77 -35.61 -46.99
CA GLY A 717 12.01 -36.56 -46.19
C GLY A 717 12.58 -36.68 -44.75
N LEU A 718 11.73 -37.07 -43.80
CA LEU A 718 12.15 -37.29 -42.41
C LEU A 718 13.20 -38.39 -42.32
N GLU A 719 14.35 -38.09 -41.75
CA GLU A 719 15.40 -39.05 -41.44
C GLU A 719 15.38 -39.40 -39.97
N VAL A 720 15.28 -40.69 -39.63
CA VAL A 720 15.27 -41.18 -38.26
C VAL A 720 16.46 -42.05 -37.99
N GLN A 721 17.18 -41.74 -36.93
CA GLN A 721 18.32 -42.52 -36.49
C GLN A 721 18.18 -42.79 -34.98
N GLN A 722 18.21 -44.06 -34.58
CA GLN A 722 18.35 -44.44 -33.18
C GLN A 722 19.74 -44.97 -32.91
N ASP A 723 20.37 -44.43 -31.89
CA ASP A 723 21.64 -44.95 -31.33
C ASP A 723 21.40 -45.24 -29.84
N ARG A 724 21.16 -46.54 -29.52
CA ARG A 724 20.85 -47.02 -28.19
C ARG A 724 19.64 -46.27 -27.57
N THR A 725 19.93 -45.36 -26.67
CA THR A 725 18.96 -44.57 -25.89
C THR A 725 18.71 -43.18 -26.46
N LYS A 726 19.28 -42.86 -27.61
CA LYS A 726 19.10 -41.55 -28.27
C LYS A 726 18.37 -41.76 -29.60
N LEU A 727 17.26 -41.05 -29.77
CA LEU A 727 16.56 -40.99 -31.06
C LEU A 727 16.80 -39.60 -31.67
N ARG A 728 17.22 -39.54 -32.91
CA ARG A 728 17.35 -38.30 -33.67
C ARG A 728 16.39 -38.32 -34.85
N VAL A 729 15.69 -37.23 -34.98
CA VAL A 729 14.76 -36.97 -36.08
C VAL A 729 15.21 -35.71 -36.79
N LYS A 730 15.63 -35.88 -38.07
CA LYS A 730 16.08 -34.78 -38.89
C LYS A 730 15.01 -34.44 -39.92
N ASN A 731 14.70 -33.14 -40.04
CA ASN A 731 13.80 -32.55 -41.00
C ASN A 731 14.51 -31.39 -41.70
N GLY A 732 15.12 -31.63 -42.84
CA GLY A 732 15.96 -30.62 -43.53
C GLY A 732 17.11 -30.15 -42.64
N LYS A 733 17.10 -28.90 -42.22
CA LYS A 733 18.10 -28.31 -41.34
C LYS A 733 17.76 -28.41 -39.85
N SER A 734 16.59 -28.88 -39.53
CA SER A 734 16.11 -29.09 -38.18
C SER A 734 16.42 -30.49 -37.67
N THR A 735 16.97 -30.61 -36.48
CA THR A 735 17.26 -31.86 -35.80
C THR A 735 16.68 -31.87 -34.41
N LEU A 736 15.74 -32.77 -34.15
CA LEU A 736 15.24 -33.06 -32.82
C LEU A 736 15.92 -34.27 -32.23
N GLY A 737 16.41 -34.16 -31.01
CA GLY A 737 17.02 -35.22 -30.24
C GLY A 737 16.15 -35.60 -29.05
N PHE A 738 15.88 -36.92 -28.88
CA PHE A 738 15.12 -37.44 -27.73
C PHE A 738 16.03 -38.37 -26.92
N ASP A 739 16.14 -38.12 -25.64
CA ASP A 739 16.71 -39.08 -24.70
C ASP A 739 15.61 -40.03 -24.24
N LEU A 740 15.67 -41.28 -24.71
CA LEU A 740 14.62 -42.28 -24.45
C LEU A 740 14.62 -42.79 -23.03
N LEU A 741 15.62 -42.50 -22.18
CA LEU A 741 15.70 -42.87 -20.80
C LEU A 741 15.26 -41.72 -19.86
N GLN A 742 15.65 -40.51 -20.19
CA GLN A 742 15.40 -39.35 -19.37
C GLN A 742 14.17 -38.55 -19.80
N GLY A 743 13.70 -38.76 -21.05
CA GLY A 743 12.61 -38.00 -21.64
C GLY A 743 12.99 -36.58 -22.10
N ASN A 744 14.27 -36.20 -22.02
CA ASN A 744 14.73 -34.88 -22.46
C ASN A 744 14.66 -34.75 -24.01
N VAL A 745 14.26 -33.56 -24.45
CA VAL A 745 14.17 -33.18 -25.85
C VAL A 745 15.13 -32.02 -26.13
N THR A 746 15.83 -32.09 -27.23
CA THR A 746 16.68 -31.01 -27.77
C THR A 746 16.22 -30.65 -29.16
N TRP A 747 16.33 -29.40 -29.56
CA TRP A 747 16.03 -28.94 -30.92
C TRP A 747 17.15 -28.05 -31.46
N GLU A 748 17.75 -28.45 -32.53
CA GLU A 748 18.81 -27.73 -33.26
C GLU A 748 18.31 -27.36 -34.67
N VAL A 749 18.55 -26.12 -35.08
CA VAL A 749 18.18 -25.60 -36.38
C VAL A 749 19.39 -24.90 -37.02
N ASP A 750 19.85 -25.37 -38.18
CA ASP A 750 21.04 -24.85 -38.90
C ASP A 750 22.30 -24.73 -38.00
N GLY A 751 22.47 -25.67 -37.04
CA GLY A 751 23.59 -25.66 -36.08
C GLY A 751 23.42 -24.74 -34.88
N VAL A 752 22.26 -24.08 -34.73
CA VAL A 752 21.90 -23.26 -33.57
C VAL A 752 20.94 -24.08 -32.67
N ASN A 753 21.29 -24.23 -31.40
CA ASN A 753 20.39 -24.85 -30.43
C ASN A 753 19.20 -23.93 -30.16
N LEU A 754 17.99 -24.42 -30.36
CA LEU A 754 16.77 -23.75 -29.98
C LEU A 754 16.37 -24.17 -28.56
N PHE A 755 16.43 -25.47 -28.26
CA PHE A 755 16.26 -26.01 -26.94
C PHE A 755 17.53 -26.73 -26.48
N GLN A 756 18.06 -26.29 -25.32
CA GLN A 756 19.08 -27.06 -24.61
C GLN A 756 18.43 -28.21 -23.80
N ARG A 757 17.19 -27.96 -23.33
CA ARG A 757 16.37 -28.90 -22.57
C ARG A 757 14.90 -28.54 -22.72
N GLY A 758 14.03 -29.53 -22.81
CA GLY A 758 12.57 -29.37 -22.81
C GLY A 758 11.96 -29.44 -24.23
N PRO A 759 10.64 -29.25 -24.38
CA PRO A 759 9.63 -29.03 -23.35
C PRO A 759 9.49 -30.21 -22.39
N GLU A 760 9.60 -29.96 -21.09
CA GLU A 760 9.49 -30.95 -20.02
C GLU A 760 8.25 -30.64 -19.18
N LEU A 761 7.43 -31.64 -18.86
CA LEU A 761 6.24 -31.45 -18.01
C LEU A 761 6.67 -31.00 -16.61
N TYR A 762 6.13 -29.85 -16.15
CA TYR A 762 6.60 -29.15 -14.97
C TYR A 762 5.45 -28.62 -14.12
N PHE A 763 5.60 -28.68 -12.78
CA PHE A 763 4.55 -28.40 -11.83
C PHE A 763 4.92 -27.37 -10.75
N TYR A 764 6.10 -26.77 -10.80
CA TYR A 764 6.61 -25.88 -9.78
C TYR A 764 6.89 -24.47 -10.32
N ARG A 765 6.59 -23.45 -9.50
CA ARG A 765 7.08 -22.08 -9.61
C ARG A 765 7.75 -21.70 -8.29
N ALA A 766 8.55 -20.65 -8.25
CA ALA A 766 8.98 -20.05 -7.00
C ALA A 766 7.75 -19.66 -6.15
N MET A 767 7.89 -19.68 -4.85
CA MET A 767 6.82 -19.24 -3.97
C MET A 767 6.71 -17.70 -4.02
N THR A 768 5.50 -17.20 -3.84
CA THR A 768 5.26 -15.81 -3.48
C THR A 768 5.26 -15.70 -1.95
N GLN A 769 5.45 -14.50 -1.41
CA GLN A 769 5.33 -14.30 0.04
C GLN A 769 3.93 -14.72 0.56
N ASN A 770 2.88 -14.62 -0.26
CA ASN A 770 1.56 -15.17 0.07
C ASN A 770 1.54 -16.72 0.11
N ASP A 771 2.32 -17.39 -0.72
CA ASP A 771 2.47 -18.85 -0.67
C ASP A 771 3.30 -19.28 0.56
N GLU A 772 4.30 -18.50 0.97
CA GLU A 772 5.24 -18.82 2.07
C GLU A 772 4.64 -18.65 3.46
N SER A 773 3.55 -17.93 3.61
CA SER A 773 2.92 -17.69 4.90
C SER A 773 2.36 -18.97 5.56
N SER A 774 2.09 -18.92 6.85
CA SER A 774 1.47 -20.03 7.60
C SER A 774 0.10 -20.38 7.07
N GLU A 775 -0.64 -19.42 6.55
CA GLU A 775 -1.95 -19.60 5.93
C GLU A 775 -1.86 -19.91 4.42
N GLY A 776 -0.68 -19.76 3.82
CA GLY A 776 -0.40 -20.03 2.42
C GLY A 776 -0.28 -21.51 2.06
N ASN A 777 0.40 -21.78 0.97
CA ASN A 777 0.54 -23.13 0.42
C ASN A 777 1.87 -23.81 0.80
N MET A 778 2.81 -23.09 1.43
CA MET A 778 4.17 -23.58 1.73
C MET A 778 4.16 -24.90 2.48
N ALA A 779 3.32 -25.04 3.50
CA ALA A 779 3.25 -26.26 4.30
C ALA A 779 2.84 -27.45 3.43
N GLU A 780 1.77 -27.34 2.62
CA GLU A 780 1.28 -28.38 1.74
C GLU A 780 2.30 -28.73 0.65
N TRP A 781 2.88 -27.73 0.00
CA TRP A 781 3.87 -27.94 -1.08
C TRP A 781 5.20 -28.45 -0.55
N GLY A 782 5.62 -28.08 0.64
CA GLY A 782 6.80 -28.59 1.33
C GLY A 782 6.63 -30.04 1.79
N GLU A 783 5.49 -30.39 2.38
CA GLU A 783 5.18 -31.78 2.78
C GLU A 783 5.07 -32.70 1.58
N THR A 784 4.42 -32.24 0.52
CA THR A 784 4.22 -33.01 -0.72
C THR A 784 5.43 -32.95 -1.66
N LYS A 785 6.42 -32.09 -1.39
CA LYS A 785 7.67 -31.94 -2.16
C LYS A 785 7.42 -31.67 -3.65
N VAL A 786 6.42 -30.85 -3.98
CA VAL A 786 6.05 -30.55 -5.37
C VAL A 786 7.21 -29.90 -6.14
N GLY A 787 8.10 -29.16 -5.49
CA GLY A 787 9.31 -28.59 -6.10
C GLY A 787 10.40 -29.62 -6.43
N MET A 788 10.31 -30.85 -5.91
CA MET A 788 11.32 -31.91 -6.07
C MET A 788 10.84 -33.07 -6.96
N MET A 789 9.99 -32.80 -7.94
CA MET A 789 9.47 -33.81 -8.85
C MET A 789 10.49 -34.19 -9.91
N HIS A 790 10.56 -35.49 -10.23
CA HIS A 790 11.44 -36.05 -11.23
C HIS A 790 10.66 -36.86 -12.25
N THR A 791 10.99 -36.67 -13.52
CA THR A 791 10.43 -37.45 -14.62
C THR A 791 11.08 -38.85 -14.69
N GLN A 792 10.25 -39.85 -14.66
CA GLN A 792 10.62 -41.28 -14.88
C GLN A 792 9.93 -41.78 -16.13
N VAL A 793 10.67 -42.12 -17.15
CA VAL A 793 10.13 -42.78 -18.34
C VAL A 793 9.74 -44.23 -17.99
N ARG A 794 8.48 -44.56 -18.18
CA ARG A 794 7.91 -45.89 -17.94
C ARG A 794 7.92 -46.73 -19.22
N ASP A 795 7.59 -46.10 -20.32
CA ASP A 795 7.56 -46.71 -21.64
C ASP A 795 7.81 -45.65 -22.69
N VAL A 796 8.42 -46.03 -23.82
CA VAL A 796 8.60 -45.18 -24.95
C VAL A 796 8.42 -45.94 -26.25
N ALA A 797 7.63 -45.37 -27.15
CA ALA A 797 7.39 -45.89 -28.46
C ALA A 797 7.47 -44.79 -29.50
N TRP A 798 7.90 -45.11 -30.70
CA TRP A 798 7.84 -44.19 -31.82
C TRP A 798 7.42 -44.89 -33.11
N LYS A 799 6.75 -44.16 -33.98
CA LYS A 799 6.32 -44.63 -35.30
C LYS A 799 6.51 -43.52 -36.33
N THR A 800 6.83 -43.94 -37.54
CA THR A 800 6.97 -43.08 -38.71
C THR A 800 5.88 -43.35 -39.71
N SER A 801 5.34 -42.29 -40.30
CA SER A 801 4.51 -42.30 -41.48
C SER A 801 5.15 -41.43 -42.57
N ASP A 802 4.57 -41.39 -43.79
CA ASP A 802 5.09 -40.57 -44.87
C ASP A 802 5.08 -39.06 -44.55
N ASN A 803 4.21 -38.60 -43.62
CA ASN A 803 3.97 -37.21 -43.35
C ASN A 803 4.38 -36.76 -41.92
N GLU A 804 4.67 -37.69 -41.01
CA GLU A 804 4.97 -37.35 -39.62
C GLU A 804 5.70 -38.45 -38.86
N ILE A 805 6.37 -38.04 -37.79
CA ILE A 805 6.89 -38.94 -36.75
C ILE A 805 6.20 -38.63 -35.46
N VAL A 806 5.72 -39.66 -34.77
CA VAL A 806 5.13 -39.55 -33.43
C VAL A 806 6.03 -40.29 -32.45
N VAL A 807 6.55 -39.59 -31.46
CA VAL A 807 7.29 -40.14 -30.31
C VAL A 807 6.39 -40.04 -29.09
N HIS A 808 6.11 -41.15 -28.46
CA HIS A 808 5.20 -41.26 -27.32
C HIS A 808 5.95 -41.77 -26.10
N PHE A 809 6.03 -40.97 -25.07
CA PHE A 809 6.52 -41.33 -23.74
C PHE A 809 5.36 -41.56 -22.80
N LYS A 810 5.38 -42.65 -22.03
CA LYS A 810 4.62 -42.78 -20.81
C LYS A 810 5.53 -42.46 -19.65
N VAL A 811 5.20 -41.41 -18.89
CA VAL A 811 6.02 -40.92 -17.82
C VAL A 811 5.29 -40.97 -16.49
N ARG A 812 6.06 -41.09 -15.45
CA ARG A 812 5.65 -40.76 -14.10
C ARG A 812 6.50 -39.59 -13.63
N VAL A 813 5.87 -38.45 -13.28
CA VAL A 813 6.51 -37.30 -12.67
C VAL A 813 6.16 -37.31 -11.18
N ALA A 814 7.14 -37.53 -10.32
CA ALA A 814 6.88 -37.74 -8.90
C ALA A 814 8.02 -37.25 -8.02
N PRO A 815 7.73 -36.78 -6.80
CA PRO A 815 8.75 -36.39 -5.84
C PRO A 815 9.46 -37.64 -5.27
N ASN A 816 10.67 -37.44 -4.77
CA ASN A 816 11.39 -38.49 -4.04
C ASN A 816 10.67 -38.84 -2.75
N VAL A 817 10.79 -40.10 -2.31
CA VAL A 817 10.29 -40.68 -1.04
C VAL A 817 8.79 -40.67 -0.82
N LEU A 818 8.00 -40.10 -1.72
CA LEU A 818 6.55 -40.05 -1.62
C LEU A 818 5.87 -40.96 -2.66
N GLU A 819 4.67 -41.41 -2.37
CA GLU A 819 3.89 -42.33 -3.21
C GLU A 819 3.14 -41.58 -4.33
N TRP A 820 2.73 -40.34 -4.10
CA TRP A 820 1.97 -39.60 -5.06
C TRP A 820 2.83 -39.19 -6.26
N GLY A 821 2.18 -38.83 -7.35
CA GLY A 821 2.83 -38.35 -8.55
C GLY A 821 1.82 -38.14 -9.67
N VAL A 822 2.30 -37.83 -10.84
CA VAL A 822 1.51 -37.63 -12.06
C VAL A 822 1.88 -38.74 -13.03
N GLU A 823 0.91 -39.53 -13.45
CA GLU A 823 1.03 -40.47 -14.56
C GLU A 823 0.61 -39.75 -15.84
N ALA A 824 1.47 -39.63 -16.82
CA ALA A 824 1.18 -38.87 -18.02
C ALA A 824 1.69 -39.52 -19.33
N ASP A 825 0.96 -39.26 -20.39
CA ASP A 825 1.36 -39.51 -21.75
C ASP A 825 1.88 -38.20 -22.38
N LEU A 826 3.14 -38.18 -22.82
CA LEU A 826 3.76 -37.11 -23.59
C LEU A 826 3.92 -37.55 -25.04
N ILE A 827 3.25 -36.85 -25.95
CA ILE A 827 3.22 -37.18 -27.35
C ILE A 827 3.82 -36.02 -28.16
N TYR A 828 4.95 -36.30 -28.78
CA TYR A 828 5.65 -35.38 -29.67
C TYR A 828 5.39 -35.79 -31.13
N THR A 829 4.73 -34.91 -31.90
CA THR A 829 4.45 -35.10 -33.34
C THR A 829 5.26 -34.13 -34.16
N ILE A 830 6.06 -34.62 -35.04
CA ILE A 830 6.95 -33.86 -35.92
C ILE A 830 6.45 -34.01 -37.34
N ALA A 831 6.01 -32.94 -37.98
CA ALA A 831 5.52 -32.94 -39.37
C ALA A 831 6.65 -32.95 -40.35
N ALA A 832 6.47 -33.66 -41.50
CA ALA A 832 7.47 -33.75 -42.57
C ALA A 832 7.55 -32.47 -43.42
N GLU A 833 6.43 -31.80 -43.62
CA GLU A 833 6.31 -30.66 -44.54
C GLU A 833 6.67 -29.31 -43.94
N GLU A 834 6.73 -29.18 -42.56
CA GLU A 834 6.99 -27.94 -41.84
C GLU A 834 7.90 -28.21 -40.63
N PRO A 835 8.75 -27.28 -40.23
CA PRO A 835 9.48 -27.38 -38.94
C PRO A 835 8.52 -27.13 -37.79
N LEU A 836 7.57 -28.04 -37.61
CA LEU A 836 6.49 -27.97 -36.59
C LEU A 836 6.65 -29.16 -35.63
N LEU A 837 6.69 -28.85 -34.34
CA LEU A 837 6.63 -29.79 -33.24
C LEU A 837 5.32 -29.56 -32.47
N ARG A 838 4.46 -30.57 -32.43
CA ARG A 838 3.32 -30.59 -31.49
C ARG A 838 3.70 -31.41 -30.29
N VAL A 839 3.48 -30.84 -29.12
CA VAL A 839 3.69 -31.50 -27.83
C VAL A 839 2.36 -31.57 -27.10
N ARG A 840 1.83 -32.79 -26.91
CA ARG A 840 0.63 -33.02 -26.10
C ARG A 840 1.04 -33.68 -24.81
N ALA A 841 0.49 -33.15 -23.69
CA ALA A 841 0.53 -33.77 -22.38
C ALA A 841 -0.88 -34.11 -21.94
N SER A 842 -1.12 -35.37 -21.55
CA SER A 842 -2.37 -35.76 -20.88
C SER A 842 -2.02 -36.63 -19.68
N GLY A 843 -2.58 -36.33 -18.53
CA GLY A 843 -2.20 -37.01 -17.28
C GLY A 843 -3.19 -36.84 -16.15
N GLU A 844 -2.94 -37.62 -15.10
CA GLU A 844 -3.71 -37.58 -13.85
C GLU A 844 -2.80 -37.64 -12.63
N PHE A 845 -3.25 -36.99 -11.55
CA PHE A 845 -2.58 -37.01 -10.26
C PHE A 845 -3.01 -38.25 -9.48
N VAL A 846 -2.05 -39.11 -9.17
CA VAL A 846 -2.29 -40.43 -8.54
C VAL A 846 -1.56 -40.56 -7.21
N GLY A 847 -1.97 -41.56 -6.41
CA GLY A 847 -1.35 -41.86 -5.12
C GLY A 847 -2.02 -41.16 -3.96
N LYS A 848 -1.56 -41.51 -2.74
CA LYS A 848 -2.07 -40.95 -1.49
C LYS A 848 -1.32 -39.66 -1.12
N ASN A 849 -2.01 -38.82 -0.37
CA ASN A 849 -1.43 -37.54 0.12
C ASN A 849 -0.86 -36.69 -0.99
N LYS A 850 -1.52 -36.67 -2.16
CA LYS A 850 -1.21 -35.66 -3.18
C LYS A 850 -1.66 -34.29 -2.70
N PRO A 851 -1.01 -33.20 -3.12
CA PRO A 851 -1.48 -31.86 -2.78
C PRO A 851 -2.87 -31.60 -3.37
N SER A 852 -3.61 -30.72 -2.76
CA SER A 852 -4.91 -30.28 -3.28
C SER A 852 -4.75 -29.39 -4.52
N VAL A 853 -3.71 -28.57 -4.51
CA VAL A 853 -3.33 -27.63 -5.57
C VAL A 853 -1.83 -27.73 -5.85
N VAL A 854 -1.44 -27.36 -7.06
CA VAL A 854 -0.02 -27.23 -7.47
C VAL A 854 0.28 -25.82 -7.98
N PRO A 855 1.53 -25.37 -7.90
CA PRO A 855 1.92 -24.03 -8.38
C PRO A 855 1.60 -23.78 -9.86
N ARG A 856 1.83 -24.76 -10.73
CA ARG A 856 1.51 -24.71 -12.18
C ARG A 856 1.33 -26.09 -12.78
N ILE A 857 0.74 -26.13 -13.97
CA ILE A 857 0.74 -27.28 -14.86
C ILE A 857 1.16 -26.79 -16.26
N GLY A 858 2.35 -27.16 -16.71
CA GLY A 858 2.86 -26.63 -17.97
C GLY A 858 4.14 -27.35 -18.45
N PHE A 859 4.86 -26.66 -19.30
CA PHE A 859 6.17 -27.12 -19.82
C PHE A 859 7.27 -26.14 -19.44
N LEU A 860 8.37 -26.64 -18.93
CA LEU A 860 9.64 -25.93 -18.78
C LEU A 860 10.53 -26.19 -20.00
N THR A 861 11.10 -25.14 -20.54
CA THR A 861 12.05 -25.17 -21.67
C THR A 861 13.25 -24.27 -21.36
N ILE A 862 14.45 -24.79 -21.58
CA ILE A 862 15.69 -24.04 -21.43
C ILE A 862 16.23 -23.71 -22.82
N MET A 863 16.40 -22.43 -23.10
CA MET A 863 16.93 -21.91 -24.38
C MET A 863 18.27 -21.18 -24.13
N PRO A 864 19.10 -21.07 -25.15
CA PRO A 864 20.32 -20.25 -25.09
C PRO A 864 19.99 -18.80 -24.75
N GLU A 865 20.92 -18.11 -24.10
CA GLU A 865 20.79 -16.72 -23.65
C GLU A 865 20.41 -15.75 -24.78
N GLU A 866 20.90 -16.03 -26.00
CA GLU A 866 20.67 -15.20 -27.17
C GLU A 866 19.20 -15.13 -27.60
N PHE A 867 18.33 -16.03 -27.10
CA PHE A 867 16.89 -15.93 -27.28
C PHE A 867 16.32 -14.98 -26.23
N ASP A 868 16.52 -13.68 -26.43
CA ASP A 868 16.24 -12.59 -25.47
C ASP A 868 15.05 -11.69 -25.87
N GLU A 869 14.62 -11.70 -27.13
CA GLU A 869 13.44 -10.92 -27.54
C GLU A 869 12.18 -11.79 -27.46
N VAL A 870 11.20 -11.30 -26.70
CA VAL A 870 9.90 -11.96 -26.50
C VAL A 870 8.81 -11.08 -27.06
N ARG A 871 7.96 -11.63 -27.94
CA ARG A 871 6.76 -10.99 -28.47
C ARG A 871 5.54 -11.84 -28.16
N TRP A 872 4.45 -11.21 -27.72
CA TRP A 872 3.24 -11.96 -27.44
C TRP A 872 1.99 -11.17 -27.82
N PHE A 873 0.91 -11.92 -28.09
CA PHE A 873 -0.47 -11.40 -28.17
C PHE A 873 -1.26 -12.01 -27.04
N GLY A 874 -1.56 -11.20 -26.03
CA GLY A 874 -2.18 -11.58 -24.79
C GLY A 874 -2.29 -10.39 -23.85
N ARG A 875 -2.43 -10.63 -22.55
CA ARG A 875 -2.42 -9.54 -21.56
C ARG A 875 -1.01 -8.99 -21.35
N GLY A 876 -0.95 -7.69 -21.10
CA GLY A 876 0.30 -6.99 -20.87
C GLY A 876 0.14 -5.47 -20.77
N PRO A 877 1.26 -4.72 -20.76
CA PRO A 877 2.66 -5.21 -20.82
C PRO A 877 3.14 -5.81 -19.49
N GLY A 878 2.58 -5.37 -18.33
CA GLY A 878 2.95 -5.81 -16.99
C GLY A 878 2.65 -7.28 -16.71
N GLU A 879 3.23 -7.79 -15.63
CA GLU A 879 2.88 -9.11 -15.13
C GLU A 879 1.42 -9.18 -14.69
N ASN A 880 0.86 -10.35 -14.77
CA ASN A 880 -0.52 -10.59 -14.39
C ASN A 880 -0.75 -12.08 -14.16
N TYR A 881 -1.69 -12.38 -13.25
CA TYR A 881 -2.05 -13.74 -12.83
C TYR A 881 -3.58 -13.89 -12.91
N LYS A 882 -4.11 -15.08 -12.75
CA LYS A 882 -5.55 -15.36 -12.89
C LYS A 882 -6.44 -14.42 -12.08
N ASP A 883 -6.02 -14.10 -10.86
CA ASP A 883 -6.71 -13.30 -9.86
C ASP A 883 -6.18 -11.86 -9.72
N SER A 884 -5.28 -11.45 -10.62
CA SER A 884 -4.67 -10.12 -10.67
C SER A 884 -4.28 -9.78 -12.11
N LYS A 885 -5.25 -9.37 -12.93
CA LYS A 885 -5.04 -9.13 -14.38
C LYS A 885 -5.87 -8.04 -15.01
N GLN A 886 -6.68 -7.33 -14.25
CA GLN A 886 -7.59 -6.31 -14.77
C GLN A 886 -6.83 -5.06 -15.26
N ALA A 887 -5.66 -4.76 -14.67
CA ALA A 887 -4.79 -3.67 -15.12
C ALA A 887 -4.14 -3.91 -16.48
N CYS A 888 -4.14 -5.15 -16.98
CA CYS A 888 -3.48 -5.54 -18.22
C CYS A 888 -4.46 -5.67 -19.38
N ARG A 889 -4.14 -5.04 -20.53
CA ARG A 889 -4.96 -5.07 -21.75
C ARG A 889 -4.53 -6.22 -22.67
N ILE A 890 -5.48 -6.76 -23.44
CA ILE A 890 -5.14 -7.64 -24.57
C ILE A 890 -4.56 -6.79 -25.70
N GLY A 891 -3.35 -7.15 -26.12
CA GLY A 891 -2.60 -6.44 -27.15
C GLY A 891 -1.39 -7.22 -27.62
N GLN A 892 -0.66 -6.67 -28.61
CA GLN A 892 0.67 -7.15 -28.95
C GLN A 892 1.73 -6.37 -28.16
N TYR A 893 2.66 -7.09 -27.59
CA TYR A 893 3.75 -6.54 -26.80
C TYR A 893 5.09 -7.16 -27.22
N VAL A 894 6.16 -6.44 -26.93
CA VAL A 894 7.52 -6.88 -27.11
C VAL A 894 8.36 -6.41 -25.93
N ALA A 895 9.23 -7.29 -25.43
CA ALA A 895 10.17 -6.97 -24.36
C ALA A 895 11.42 -7.87 -24.47
N ALA A 896 12.53 -7.44 -23.92
CA ALA A 896 13.64 -8.33 -23.64
C ALA A 896 13.31 -9.21 -22.41
N VAL A 897 13.87 -10.41 -22.35
CA VAL A 897 13.63 -11.35 -21.23
C VAL A 897 13.88 -10.68 -19.87
N ARG A 898 14.94 -9.89 -19.75
CA ARG A 898 15.27 -9.16 -18.52
C ARG A 898 14.23 -8.11 -18.13
N GLU A 899 13.47 -7.57 -19.08
CA GLU A 899 12.43 -6.56 -18.84
C GLU A 899 11.10 -7.17 -18.40
N LEU A 900 10.99 -8.50 -18.48
CA LEU A 900 9.83 -9.24 -18.00
C LEU A 900 9.88 -9.49 -16.49
N TYR A 901 11.07 -9.35 -15.88
CA TYR A 901 11.30 -9.53 -14.46
C TYR A 901 10.82 -8.33 -13.66
N THR A 902 10.02 -8.57 -12.62
CA THR A 902 9.59 -7.55 -11.64
C THR A 902 10.54 -7.58 -10.44
N HIS A 903 11.15 -6.44 -10.14
CA HIS A 903 12.13 -6.30 -9.06
C HIS A 903 11.42 -6.09 -7.73
N TYR A 904 10.94 -7.16 -7.11
CA TYR A 904 10.46 -7.11 -5.73
C TYR A 904 11.64 -6.95 -4.76
N ASP A 905 11.41 -6.25 -3.64
CA ASP A 905 12.43 -6.06 -2.58
C ASP A 905 12.84 -7.42 -1.97
N TYR A 906 11.91 -8.38 -1.91
CA TYR A 906 12.15 -9.79 -1.57
C TYR A 906 11.94 -10.67 -2.83
N PRO A 907 12.99 -11.35 -3.35
CA PRO A 907 12.89 -12.17 -4.56
C PRO A 907 11.85 -13.30 -4.43
N GLN A 908 11.03 -13.47 -5.45
CA GLN A 908 9.94 -14.43 -5.46
C GLN A 908 9.47 -14.70 -6.90
N GLU A 909 8.45 -15.55 -7.10
CA GLU A 909 7.80 -15.74 -8.39
C GLU A 909 7.34 -14.41 -8.96
N ASN A 910 7.59 -14.18 -10.23
CA ASN A 910 7.19 -12.97 -10.93
C ASN A 910 7.15 -13.17 -12.45
N GLY A 911 6.66 -12.16 -13.16
CA GLY A 911 6.81 -12.08 -14.61
C GLY A 911 5.82 -12.91 -15.41
N ASN A 912 4.77 -13.48 -14.83
CA ASN A 912 3.74 -14.19 -15.57
C ASN A 912 2.92 -13.27 -16.49
N ARG A 913 2.46 -13.76 -17.64
CA ARG A 913 1.51 -13.12 -18.56
C ARG A 913 0.42 -14.10 -18.92
N GLU A 914 -0.83 -13.67 -18.77
CA GLU A 914 -2.03 -14.46 -18.98
C GLU A 914 -2.72 -14.21 -20.34
N ASP A 915 -3.64 -15.07 -20.66
CA ASP A 915 -4.57 -14.92 -21.79
C ASP A 915 -3.84 -14.80 -23.16
N LEU A 916 -2.76 -15.58 -23.36
CA LEU A 916 -2.02 -15.54 -24.62
C LEU A 916 -2.74 -16.29 -25.73
N ARG A 917 -2.67 -15.71 -26.96
CA ARG A 917 -3.07 -16.34 -28.21
C ARG A 917 -1.87 -16.95 -28.91
N TRP A 918 -0.72 -16.27 -28.80
CA TRP A 918 0.56 -16.74 -29.31
C TRP A 918 1.73 -16.07 -28.57
N LEU A 919 2.87 -16.72 -28.63
CA LEU A 919 4.15 -16.25 -28.10
C LEU A 919 5.24 -16.46 -29.14
N GLN A 920 6.16 -15.52 -29.28
CA GLN A 920 7.36 -15.64 -30.08
C GLN A 920 8.58 -15.34 -29.21
N VAL A 921 9.61 -16.19 -29.31
CA VAL A 921 10.91 -15.99 -28.65
C VAL A 921 11.99 -16.03 -29.72
N SER A 922 12.79 -14.97 -29.78
CA SER A 922 13.72 -14.75 -30.91
C SER A 922 15.14 -14.40 -30.48
N ASN A 923 16.12 -14.82 -31.24
CA ASN A 923 17.52 -14.34 -31.18
C ASN A 923 17.88 -13.42 -32.38
N GLY A 924 16.90 -12.93 -33.12
CA GLY A 924 17.08 -12.11 -34.32
C GLY A 924 17.36 -12.92 -35.61
N ALA A 925 17.82 -14.15 -35.51
CA ALA A 925 18.08 -15.04 -36.66
C ALA A 925 17.04 -16.16 -36.76
N LEU A 926 16.60 -16.69 -35.61
CA LEU A 926 15.59 -17.73 -35.48
C LEU A 926 14.51 -17.22 -34.53
N THR A 927 13.26 -17.52 -34.84
CA THR A 927 12.12 -17.20 -33.98
C THR A 927 11.32 -18.48 -33.74
N LEU A 928 11.11 -18.81 -32.46
CA LEU A 928 10.17 -19.84 -32.01
C LEU A 928 8.79 -19.21 -31.91
N ASP A 929 7.80 -19.71 -32.64
CA ASP A 929 6.37 -19.34 -32.50
C ASP A 929 5.67 -20.44 -31.70
N VAL A 930 4.96 -20.08 -30.65
CA VAL A 930 4.27 -20.98 -29.73
C VAL A 930 2.79 -20.66 -29.71
N ARG A 931 1.96 -21.70 -29.80
CA ARG A 931 0.48 -21.61 -29.69
C ARG A 931 -0.06 -22.81 -28.93
N ARG A 932 -1.15 -22.61 -28.25
CA ARG A 932 -1.94 -23.73 -27.69
C ARG A 932 -3.00 -24.16 -28.71
N VAL A 933 -3.12 -25.49 -28.91
CA VAL A 933 -4.11 -26.07 -29.80
C VAL A 933 -5.43 -26.27 -29.07
N GLY A 934 -6.53 -25.88 -29.72
CA GLY A 934 -7.89 -25.97 -29.20
C GLY A 934 -8.72 -24.74 -29.55
N GLU A 935 -10.05 -24.85 -29.53
CA GLU A 935 -10.90 -23.71 -29.78
C GLU A 935 -10.73 -22.69 -28.65
N SER A 936 -10.07 -21.57 -28.95
CA SER A 936 -9.93 -20.41 -28.06
C SER A 936 -9.32 -20.68 -26.69
N ALA A 937 -8.33 -21.59 -26.63
CA ALA A 937 -7.66 -21.92 -25.37
C ALA A 937 -6.48 -20.97 -25.11
N PRO A 938 -6.63 -19.95 -24.27
CA PRO A 938 -5.49 -19.13 -23.86
C PRO A 938 -4.52 -19.95 -23.01
N PHE A 939 -3.29 -19.43 -22.89
CA PHE A 939 -2.25 -19.99 -22.03
C PHE A 939 -1.48 -18.87 -21.37
N SER A 940 -0.63 -19.17 -20.41
CA SER A 940 0.26 -18.20 -19.80
C SER A 940 1.73 -18.57 -20.01
N PHE A 941 2.63 -17.61 -19.80
CA PHE A 941 4.07 -17.84 -19.85
C PHE A 941 4.81 -17.00 -18.82
N THR A 942 5.97 -17.52 -18.40
CA THR A 942 7.05 -16.76 -17.79
C THR A 942 8.34 -16.97 -18.59
N ALA A 943 9.13 -15.92 -18.74
CA ALA A 943 10.48 -16.02 -19.32
C ALA A 943 11.45 -15.21 -18.47
N GLY A 944 12.54 -15.84 -18.01
CA GLY A 944 13.46 -15.22 -17.06
C GLY A 944 14.88 -15.77 -17.16
N ARG A 945 15.74 -15.28 -16.26
CA ARG A 945 17.15 -15.65 -16.13
C ARG A 945 17.44 -16.43 -14.86
N TYR A 946 16.40 -16.92 -14.17
CA TYR A 946 16.51 -17.64 -12.90
C TYR A 946 15.68 -18.91 -12.95
N MET A 947 16.16 -19.97 -12.30
CA MET A 947 15.31 -21.12 -11.98
C MET A 947 14.45 -20.77 -10.75
N PRO A 948 13.29 -21.41 -10.54
CA PRO A 948 12.45 -21.14 -9.38
C PRO A 948 13.19 -21.19 -8.03
N PHE A 949 14.06 -22.19 -7.85
CA PHE A 949 14.85 -22.31 -6.61
C PHE A 949 15.88 -21.19 -6.39
N ASP A 950 16.37 -20.55 -7.46
CA ASP A 950 17.27 -19.39 -7.31
C ASP A 950 16.50 -18.22 -6.66
N LEU A 951 15.20 -18.11 -6.95
CA LEU A 951 14.32 -17.10 -6.37
C LEU A 951 13.92 -17.46 -4.93
N ASP A 952 13.57 -18.74 -4.66
CA ASP A 952 13.21 -19.21 -3.33
C ASP A 952 14.36 -19.10 -2.31
N ASP A 953 15.61 -19.28 -2.76
CA ASP A 953 16.78 -19.28 -1.88
C ASP A 953 17.28 -17.85 -1.57
N ALA A 954 17.02 -16.87 -2.46
CA ALA A 954 17.50 -15.51 -2.32
C ALA A 954 16.62 -14.70 -1.36
N LYS A 955 17.24 -13.95 -0.45
CA LYS A 955 16.58 -13.06 0.49
C LYS A 955 16.59 -11.61 0.02
N HIS A 956 17.56 -11.25 -0.79
CA HIS A 956 17.70 -9.92 -1.38
C HIS A 956 18.02 -9.99 -2.87
N PRO A 957 17.60 -8.98 -3.68
CA PRO A 957 17.85 -8.98 -5.12
C PRO A 957 19.32 -9.12 -5.53
N HIS A 958 20.26 -8.65 -4.70
CA HIS A 958 21.70 -8.72 -4.98
C HIS A 958 22.29 -10.12 -4.82
N GLU A 959 21.59 -11.04 -4.19
CA GLU A 959 22.01 -12.44 -4.05
C GLU A 959 21.75 -13.24 -5.34
N LEU A 960 20.86 -12.76 -6.18
CA LEU A 960 20.50 -13.41 -7.44
C LEU A 960 21.63 -13.31 -8.47
N GLN A 961 21.97 -14.45 -9.06
CA GLN A 961 22.93 -14.55 -10.15
C GLN A 961 22.20 -14.96 -11.43
N PRO A 962 22.07 -14.07 -12.44
CA PRO A 962 21.37 -14.43 -13.67
C PRO A 962 22.11 -15.55 -14.42
N LEU A 963 21.34 -16.50 -14.91
CA LEU A 963 21.85 -17.64 -15.70
C LEU A 963 22.15 -17.21 -17.14
N ASP A 964 23.18 -17.82 -17.74
CA ASP A 964 23.50 -17.68 -19.18
C ASP A 964 22.52 -18.51 -20.06
N MET A 965 21.23 -18.41 -19.74
CA MET A 965 20.15 -19.12 -20.45
C MET A 965 18.81 -18.40 -20.27
N THR A 966 17.88 -18.67 -21.19
CA THR A 966 16.48 -18.26 -21.02
C THR A 966 15.66 -19.44 -20.49
N VAL A 967 15.07 -19.27 -19.32
CA VAL A 967 14.13 -20.19 -18.70
C VAL A 967 12.73 -19.79 -19.15
N LEU A 968 12.10 -20.62 -19.98
CA LEU A 968 10.77 -20.39 -20.55
C LEU A 968 9.78 -21.41 -19.99
N ASN A 969 8.74 -20.94 -19.32
CA ASN A 969 7.58 -21.75 -18.93
C ASN A 969 6.41 -21.44 -19.87
N LEU A 970 5.68 -22.49 -20.27
CA LEU A 970 4.47 -22.44 -21.08
C LEU A 970 3.38 -23.16 -20.30
N ASP A 971 2.46 -22.41 -19.69
CA ASP A 971 1.53 -22.96 -18.74
C ASP A 971 0.15 -23.22 -19.36
N TYR A 972 -0.34 -24.41 -19.09
CA TYR A 972 -1.73 -24.79 -19.28
C TYR A 972 -2.59 -24.14 -18.19
N ASP A 973 -2.09 -24.19 -16.96
CA ASP A 973 -2.72 -23.65 -15.78
C ASP A 973 -1.66 -23.13 -14.78
N ASN A 974 -1.97 -22.06 -14.06
CA ASN A 974 -1.13 -21.46 -13.05
C ASN A 974 -1.98 -21.12 -11.81
N HIS A 975 -1.42 -21.29 -10.61
CA HIS A 975 -2.10 -20.95 -9.37
C HIS A 975 -2.22 -19.43 -9.21
N GLY A 976 -3.34 -18.95 -8.64
CA GLY A 976 -3.51 -17.55 -8.30
C GLY A 976 -2.55 -17.08 -7.21
N LEU A 977 -2.55 -15.79 -6.92
CA LEU A 977 -1.69 -15.17 -5.90
C LEU A 977 -2.33 -15.20 -4.51
N GLY A 978 -3.64 -14.90 -4.41
CA GLY A 978 -4.31 -14.70 -3.13
C GLY A 978 -3.75 -13.52 -2.32
N SER A 979 -4.04 -13.51 -1.04
CA SER A 979 -3.52 -12.55 -0.06
C SER A 979 -3.21 -13.23 1.28
N ALA A 980 -2.73 -14.47 1.23
CA ALA A 980 -2.59 -15.34 2.38
C ALA A 980 -1.39 -15.02 3.30
N SER A 981 -0.61 -13.98 2.99
CA SER A 981 0.35 -13.43 3.96
C SER A 981 -0.37 -12.94 5.22
N VAL A 982 -1.52 -12.26 5.08
CA VAL A 982 -2.56 -12.07 6.09
C VAL A 982 -3.90 -11.96 5.35
N GLY A 983 -4.68 -13.03 5.28
CA GLY A 983 -5.94 -13.04 4.56
C GLY A 983 -6.23 -14.35 3.83
N PRO A 984 -7.16 -14.37 2.88
CA PRO A 984 -7.57 -15.61 2.23
C PRO A 984 -6.58 -16.08 1.15
N ARG A 985 -6.46 -17.40 1.03
CA ARG A 985 -5.85 -18.07 -0.12
C ARG A 985 -6.58 -17.69 -1.41
N PRO A 986 -5.97 -17.95 -2.61
CA PRO A 986 -6.68 -17.77 -3.87
C PRO A 986 -8.05 -18.42 -3.85
N PHE A 987 -9.09 -17.69 -4.28
CA PHE A 987 -10.45 -18.21 -4.37
C PHE A 987 -10.50 -19.47 -5.24
N GLU A 988 -11.46 -20.37 -4.99
CA GLU A 988 -11.52 -21.70 -5.61
C GLU A 988 -11.37 -21.67 -7.15
N LYS A 989 -11.95 -20.67 -7.81
CA LYS A 989 -11.87 -20.50 -9.27
C LYS A 989 -10.48 -20.15 -9.81
N TYR A 990 -9.57 -19.70 -8.95
CA TYR A 990 -8.21 -19.32 -9.30
C TYR A 990 -7.16 -20.35 -8.88
N GLN A 991 -7.59 -21.41 -8.22
CA GLN A 991 -6.70 -22.49 -7.80
C GLN A 991 -6.31 -23.38 -8.98
N CYS A 992 -5.04 -23.79 -9.03
CA CYS A 992 -4.54 -24.80 -9.94
C CYS A 992 -4.69 -26.19 -9.27
N LYS A 993 -5.87 -26.81 -9.44
CA LYS A 993 -6.24 -28.05 -8.75
C LYS A 993 -5.55 -29.28 -9.34
N THR A 994 -5.34 -30.30 -8.51
CA THR A 994 -4.77 -31.59 -8.92
C THR A 994 -5.82 -32.49 -9.59
N GLU A 995 -6.37 -32.00 -10.71
CA GLU A 995 -7.35 -32.65 -11.57
C GLU A 995 -6.69 -33.21 -12.84
N PRO A 996 -7.33 -34.17 -13.54
CA PRO A 996 -6.81 -34.66 -14.83
C PRO A 996 -6.69 -33.51 -15.85
N PHE A 997 -5.62 -33.54 -16.66
CA PHE A 997 -5.35 -32.52 -17.67
C PHE A 997 -5.09 -33.13 -19.05
N ASP A 998 -5.38 -32.35 -20.11
CA ASP A 998 -5.06 -32.65 -21.50
C ASP A 998 -4.86 -31.36 -22.29
N PHE A 999 -3.66 -31.11 -22.75
CA PHE A 999 -3.35 -29.90 -23.51
C PHE A 999 -2.27 -30.18 -24.58
N THR A 1000 -2.25 -29.31 -25.58
CA THR A 1000 -1.31 -29.42 -26.69
C THR A 1000 -0.73 -28.05 -27.06
N PHE A 1001 0.58 -27.95 -27.15
CA PHE A 1001 1.25 -26.80 -27.76
C PHE A 1001 1.79 -27.15 -29.15
N GLU A 1002 1.66 -26.20 -30.06
CA GLU A 1002 2.36 -26.18 -31.35
C GLU A 1002 3.54 -25.22 -31.24
N LEU A 1003 4.71 -25.72 -31.61
CA LEU A 1003 5.94 -24.96 -31.63
C LEU A 1003 6.47 -25.02 -33.08
N SER A 1004 6.63 -23.86 -33.70
CA SER A 1004 7.06 -23.74 -35.09
C SER A 1004 8.16 -22.69 -35.25
N LEU A 1005 8.87 -22.72 -36.36
CA LEU A 1005 9.84 -21.70 -36.70
C LEU A 1005 9.21 -20.66 -37.64
N ALA A 1006 9.28 -19.38 -37.23
CA ALA A 1006 8.78 -18.24 -38.00
C ALA A 1006 9.86 -17.48 -38.76
#